data_1ed039054db3bd965ae7daeec8ca1846
#
_entry.id   1ed039054db3bd965ae7daeec8ca1846
#
_cell.length_a   1.000
_cell.length_b   1.000
_cell.length_c   1.000
_cell.angle_alpha   90.00
_cell.angle_beta   90.00
_cell.angle_gamma   90.00
#
_symmetry.space_group_name_H-M   'P 1'
#
loop_
_entity.id
_entity.type
_entity.pdbx_description
1 polymer ?
#
loop_
_entity_poly.entity_id
_entity_poly.type
_entity_poly.pdbx_seq_one_letter_code
_entity_poly.pdbx_strand_id
1 'polypeptide(L)'
;MRQAARFAMLGALASAAMFATALAPAAQAAGFGVAKFEAGTCNGNETEVKSCEYTSPSSAFYTQAAGHPPWGLTGVEVAHTGTGSSRVPTGEPLKRLRVDVPPGLAADPQTLETCTREQFNKEPKGCPPGSEAGFVELEAVVKVLGVPVLAPPLTGKVYNLDQEAKLPLLFGIAVEGASPIVSAVHLILEGHVSYAKEPALEARGIPSGDFHEYFEINNIPPEVEVLGGVKSPLETLKSKLFFNGHAGNGNFLTLPSGCGAPSISTSYVEVESDSGEKGSTPTVPPVGIEGCSHVPFEPITEVIPGPATSEKTSDQPDGVITEVKVPQHEGAGEINTADIAEAHATFPEGLTLNPSAANGLEACSPAKIHFESSTPAECPGGSNIGKVKIETDLPPGSLAGNLYLGAPQGLPITGPPYTVYVVAESTYGVAVKVEGTIQPDPSTGRVTAYFTNTAAHPFNLPQLPFSSVVLELKTGPRAPLANPLGCGGAKTESNFIAYSGEGILKQFTPSFAFPTTGCPNPIPFALTQSATPANATAGAYSPYTFNLTRADGQQYLAQISTTLPAGLLGDIPSVTLCGEPQATTGTCTAASQIGVATVTAGAGTEPYPLSGPVYLTGPYDNAPYGLSIPVSVLAGPFNLGTVTTRATIKVNPNTARVTVATTNLPTIVGGVPVRLKTLKVEVNRPNFIFNPTNCGALATESTLTSTFGATQGLSSPFQVGACGALPFKPSFKTATSAKTSKLNGASLQVTLTQPAHEANMKSVFVELPKQLPSRLTTLQKACPEATFAANPVSCRPLGSEVGSATVVTPVLPGTLSGSAYLVSHGGESFPDLDIVLEGDGVKVILTGNTKITKGVTSSTFAAIPDVPVTSFVLNLPVGPHSALTAIGGLCLKPLQMPTTITAQSGAVVKQSTRISVSSCGVRILSHRVVGHKLIIKVRTLGAGLIKLKGTGLPTVSRRVSKSSTVTFKLSLTRGGLKALSKARRKHRKLKINVRVAFTPKQKGQFGSAAATTVTFKR
;
A
#
# COMPACT_ATOMS: atom_id res chain seq x y z
N MET A 1 1.66 -20.95 39.53
CA MET A 1 2.19 -22.20 40.07
C MET A 1 3.67 -22.18 39.76
N ARG A 2 4.51 -21.80 40.72
CA ARG A 2 5.29 -22.74 41.57
C ARG A 2 6.14 -23.64 40.68
N GLN A 3 7.46 -23.74 40.76
CA GLN A 3 8.49 -23.58 41.82
C GLN A 3 9.82 -23.46 41.09
N ALA A 4 10.76 -22.57 41.41
CA ALA A 4 11.70 -22.66 42.52
C ALA A 4 12.69 -23.86 42.32
N ALA A 5 13.94 -23.80 42.58
CA ALA A 5 14.77 -23.08 43.49
C ALA A 5 16.23 -23.50 43.32
N ARG A 6 17.17 -22.59 43.61
CA ARG A 6 18.27 -22.77 44.59
C ARG A 6 19.25 -23.94 44.47
N PHE A 7 20.51 -23.58 44.35
CA PHE A 7 21.62 -23.96 45.29
C PHE A 7 22.84 -23.14 44.84
N ALA A 8 23.34 -22.13 45.52
CA ALA A 8 23.92 -22.02 46.84
C ALA A 8 25.34 -22.59 46.90
N MET A 9 26.30 -21.67 46.91
CA MET A 9 27.24 -21.33 48.00
C MET A 9 28.21 -22.40 48.52
N LEU A 10 29.35 -21.85 48.83
CA LEU A 10 30.46 -22.25 49.70
C LEU A 10 31.69 -22.75 48.93
N GLY A 11 32.79 -22.10 49.00
CA GLY A 11 33.60 -21.52 50.04
C GLY A 11 35.02 -21.90 49.73
N ALA A 12 36.05 -21.23 49.90
CA ALA A 12 36.66 -20.85 51.12
C ALA A 12 37.91 -20.03 50.82
N LEU A 13 38.11 -19.01 51.64
CA LEU A 13 39.40 -18.36 51.85
C LEU A 13 40.47 -19.38 52.26
N ALA A 14 41.64 -19.27 51.64
CA ALA A 14 42.88 -19.64 52.32
C ALA A 14 44.01 -18.71 51.87
N SER A 15 44.44 -17.94 52.80
CA SER A 15 45.62 -17.10 52.81
C SER A 15 46.90 -17.89 52.53
N ALA A 16 47.79 -17.31 51.76
CA ALA A 16 49.26 -17.47 52.00
C ALA A 16 49.98 -16.30 51.36
N ALA A 17 50.46 -15.44 52.25
CA ALA A 17 51.48 -14.45 52.01
C ALA A 17 52.83 -15.11 51.80
N MET A 18 53.71 -14.34 51.16
CA MET A 18 55.19 -14.48 51.07
C MET A 18 55.77 -15.28 49.93
N PHE A 19 56.23 -14.58 48.89
CA PHE A 19 57.69 -14.34 48.68
C PHE A 19 57.83 -13.27 47.58
N ALA A 20 58.12 -12.07 48.05
CA ALA A 20 58.72 -11.04 47.18
C ALA A 20 60.17 -11.40 46.99
N THR A 21 60.45 -12.10 45.93
CA THR A 21 61.78 -12.03 45.35
C THR A 21 61.71 -10.99 44.23
N ALA A 22 62.44 -9.88 44.47
CA ALA A 22 62.74 -8.95 43.41
C ALA A 22 63.55 -9.68 42.33
N LEU A 23 62.82 -10.14 41.29
CA LEU A 23 63.41 -10.39 40.01
C LEU A 23 63.56 -8.98 39.36
N ALA A 24 64.80 -8.50 39.39
CA ALA A 24 65.19 -7.47 38.45
C ALA A 24 64.72 -7.93 37.05
N PRO A 25 64.09 -7.03 36.28
CA PRO A 25 63.71 -7.39 34.91
C PRO A 25 65.03 -7.78 34.23
N ALA A 26 65.10 -9.05 33.81
CA ALA A 26 66.11 -9.44 32.86
C ALA A 26 65.96 -8.42 31.72
N ALA A 27 67.07 -7.70 31.47
CA ALA A 27 67.19 -6.88 30.28
C ALA A 27 66.95 -7.82 29.09
N GLN A 28 65.72 -7.92 28.59
CA GLN A 28 65.49 -8.45 27.27
C GLN A 28 66.35 -7.62 26.34
N ALA A 29 67.25 -8.24 25.60
CA ALA A 29 67.97 -7.57 24.54
C ALA A 29 66.92 -6.87 23.68
N ALA A 30 66.87 -5.55 23.75
CA ALA A 30 65.90 -4.73 23.05
C ALA A 30 66.01 -5.02 21.54
N GLY A 31 65.10 -5.75 20.97
CA GLY A 31 64.93 -5.93 19.51
C GLY A 31 64.45 -4.61 18.89
N PHE A 32 64.35 -4.59 17.57
CA PHE A 32 63.72 -3.48 16.83
C PHE A 32 62.39 -3.08 17.43
N GLY A 33 62.06 -1.79 17.54
CA GLY A 33 60.77 -1.28 18.03
C GLY A 33 60.81 0.20 18.44
N VAL A 34 59.69 0.67 19.00
CA VAL A 34 59.56 2.05 19.50
C VAL A 34 59.88 2.09 20.98
N ALA A 35 60.84 2.97 21.39
CA ALA A 35 61.18 3.21 22.79
C ALA A 35 60.30 4.28 23.41
N LYS A 36 59.92 5.33 22.65
CA LYS A 36 59.11 6.43 23.09
C LYS A 36 58.32 6.98 21.90
N PHE A 37 57.03 7.25 22.12
CA PHE A 37 56.18 7.96 21.18
C PHE A 37 55.50 9.13 21.89
N GLU A 38 55.60 10.31 21.30
CA GLU A 38 54.98 11.55 21.80
C GLU A 38 54.11 12.13 20.68
N ALA A 39 52.89 12.45 20.97
CA ALA A 39 51.96 13.12 20.05
C ALA A 39 51.09 14.13 20.82
N GLY A 40 50.85 15.31 20.26
CA GLY A 40 50.00 16.34 20.88
C GLY A 40 50.11 17.67 20.18
N THR A 41 49.45 18.65 20.77
CA THR A 41 49.37 20.01 20.28
C THR A 41 49.98 20.94 21.33
N CYS A 42 50.86 21.84 20.95
CA CYS A 42 51.67 22.63 21.84
C CYS A 42 51.39 24.14 21.66
N ASN A 43 51.51 24.86 22.79
CA ASN A 43 51.52 26.32 22.84
C ASN A 43 52.89 26.87 22.56
N GLY A 44 52.99 28.19 22.34
CA GLY A 44 54.24 28.91 22.23
C GLY A 44 54.75 29.21 20.84
N ASN A 45 55.97 29.79 20.76
CA ASN A 45 56.62 30.07 19.50
C ASN A 45 57.53 28.90 19.06
N GLU A 46 58.14 28.99 17.90
CA GLU A 46 59.03 27.94 17.33
C GLU A 46 60.20 27.53 18.29
N THR A 47 60.70 28.44 19.10
CA THR A 47 61.77 28.11 20.04
C THR A 47 61.23 27.38 21.26
N GLU A 48 60.07 27.79 21.77
CA GLU A 48 59.41 27.18 22.92
C GLU A 48 58.88 25.76 22.61
N VAL A 49 58.35 25.56 21.43
CA VAL A 49 57.75 24.27 21.03
C VAL A 49 58.78 23.14 20.97
N LYS A 50 60.07 23.45 20.70
CA LYS A 50 61.14 22.44 20.69
C LYS A 50 61.32 21.74 22.02
N SER A 51 60.93 22.42 23.14
CA SER A 51 60.94 21.84 24.48
C SER A 51 59.62 21.22 24.91
N CYS A 52 58.63 21.24 24.07
CA CYS A 52 57.32 20.60 24.37
C CYS A 52 57.50 19.06 24.35
N GLU A 53 57.28 18.47 25.51
CA GLU A 53 57.35 17.02 25.75
C GLU A 53 56.23 16.61 26.70
N TYR A 54 55.89 15.31 26.75
CA TYR A 54 54.83 14.84 27.62
C TYR A 54 55.06 15.12 29.12
N THR A 55 56.26 15.35 29.53
CA THR A 55 56.67 15.76 30.90
C THR A 55 56.58 17.26 31.12
N SER A 56 56.24 18.06 30.15
CA SER A 56 56.06 19.49 30.24
C SER A 56 54.84 19.83 31.08
N PRO A 57 54.77 21.01 31.71
CA PRO A 57 53.59 21.48 32.41
C PRO A 57 52.34 21.49 31.49
N SER A 58 51.16 21.31 32.05
CA SER A 58 49.90 21.35 31.31
C SER A 58 49.71 22.60 30.45
N SER A 59 50.25 23.74 30.89
CA SER A 59 50.22 25.00 30.13
C SER A 59 51.04 25.02 28.86
N ALA A 60 51.92 24.02 28.64
CA ALA A 60 52.68 23.87 27.41
C ALA A 60 51.83 23.31 26.28
N PHE A 61 50.68 22.69 26.60
CA PHE A 61 49.80 22.07 25.63
C PHE A 61 48.58 22.94 25.28
N TYR A 62 48.16 22.88 24.02
CA TYR A 62 46.91 23.48 23.57
C TYR A 62 45.82 22.43 23.66
N THR A 63 44.73 22.72 24.37
CA THR A 63 43.68 21.71 24.70
C THR A 63 42.26 22.15 24.36
N GLN A 64 42.05 23.35 23.80
CA GLN A 64 40.74 23.87 23.50
C GLN A 64 40.06 23.05 22.38
N ALA A 65 38.93 22.43 22.67
CA ALA A 65 38.11 21.73 21.67
C ALA A 65 37.74 22.66 20.51
N ALA A 66 37.79 22.11 19.27
CA ALA A 66 37.57 22.83 18.01
C ALA A 66 38.45 24.07 17.84
N GLY A 67 39.50 24.23 18.67
CA GLY A 67 40.44 25.35 18.59
C GLY A 67 41.58 25.06 17.59
N HIS A 68 42.35 26.12 17.27
CA HIS A 68 43.47 26.09 16.33
C HIS A 68 44.79 26.15 17.10
N PRO A 69 45.45 25.00 17.30
CA PRO A 69 46.71 24.95 18.05
C PRO A 69 47.83 25.64 17.28
N PRO A 70 48.75 26.36 17.93
CA PRO A 70 49.91 26.94 17.27
C PRO A 70 50.82 25.88 16.63
N TRP A 71 50.95 24.71 17.25
CA TRP A 71 51.80 23.63 16.78
C TRP A 71 51.23 22.24 17.01
N GLY A 72 51.39 21.36 16.02
CA GLY A 72 51.22 19.90 16.16
C GLY A 72 52.58 19.26 16.36
N LEU A 73 52.70 18.31 17.29
CA LEU A 73 53.91 17.56 17.60
C LEU A 73 53.72 16.08 17.37
N THR A 74 54.68 15.45 16.65
CA THR A 74 54.86 14.00 16.59
C THR A 74 56.29 13.64 16.84
N GLY A 75 56.59 12.92 17.94
CA GLY A 75 57.95 12.51 18.33
C GLY A 75 58.06 10.98 18.44
N VAL A 76 58.99 10.40 17.74
CA VAL A 76 59.29 8.95 17.75
C VAL A 76 60.73 8.72 18.14
N GLU A 77 60.99 7.88 19.13
CA GLU A 77 62.30 7.37 19.49
C GLU A 77 62.32 5.84 19.34
N VAL A 78 63.24 5.34 18.57
CA VAL A 78 63.36 3.88 18.35
C VAL A 78 64.11 3.23 19.50
N ALA A 79 63.89 1.92 19.67
CA ALA A 79 64.61 1.14 20.67
C ALA A 79 66.13 1.23 20.47
N HIS A 80 66.86 1.51 21.54
CA HIS A 80 68.31 1.74 21.49
C HIS A 80 69.02 1.20 22.73
N THR A 81 70.32 0.95 22.61
CA THR A 81 71.20 0.64 23.73
C THR A 81 72.12 1.85 23.98
N GLY A 82 72.75 1.89 25.16
CA GLY A 82 73.65 3.00 25.58
C GLY A 82 72.84 4.21 26.11
N THR A 83 73.54 5.24 26.58
CA THR A 83 73.00 6.46 27.11
C THR A 83 73.80 7.70 26.58
N GLY A 84 73.15 8.85 26.48
CA GLY A 84 73.71 10.07 25.98
C GLY A 84 74.23 9.93 24.55
N SER A 85 75.53 10.30 24.30
CA SER A 85 76.15 10.23 23.00
C SER A 85 76.58 8.82 22.54
N SER A 86 76.47 7.81 23.43
CA SER A 86 76.73 6.42 23.10
C SER A 86 75.46 5.61 22.72
N ARG A 87 74.30 6.27 22.51
CA ARG A 87 73.09 5.62 22.06
C ARG A 87 73.24 5.05 20.64
N VAL A 88 72.84 3.80 20.46
CA VAL A 88 72.82 3.11 19.16
C VAL A 88 71.53 2.38 19.03
N PRO A 89 70.73 2.56 17.95
CA PRO A 89 69.49 1.86 17.72
C PRO A 89 69.75 0.33 17.75
N THR A 90 68.69 -0.38 18.26
CA THR A 90 68.76 -1.85 18.30
C THR A 90 67.95 -2.43 17.16
N GLY A 91 68.54 -3.44 16.50
CA GLY A 91 67.92 -4.10 15.37
C GLY A 91 68.28 -3.50 14.03
N GLU A 92 67.43 -3.57 13.06
CA GLU A 92 67.65 -3.18 11.68
C GLU A 92 67.24 -1.73 11.42
N PRO A 93 67.77 -1.07 10.35
CA PRO A 93 67.33 0.31 10.01
C PRO A 93 65.84 0.42 9.79
N LEU A 94 65.27 1.58 10.18
CA LEU A 94 63.91 1.98 9.94
C LEU A 94 63.67 2.13 8.42
N LYS A 95 62.61 1.45 7.91
CA LYS A 95 62.19 1.53 6.51
C LYS A 95 60.95 2.35 6.29
N ARG A 96 59.99 2.23 7.20
CA ARG A 96 58.69 2.90 7.15
C ARG A 96 58.31 3.42 8.55
N LEU A 97 57.71 4.56 8.56
CA LEU A 97 57.10 5.15 9.75
C LEU A 97 55.69 5.54 9.39
N ARG A 98 54.70 5.04 10.16
CA ARG A 98 53.30 5.45 10.09
C ARG A 98 52.87 6.06 11.40
N VAL A 99 52.10 7.15 11.32
CA VAL A 99 51.49 7.82 12.49
C VAL A 99 50.02 8.07 12.21
N ASP A 100 49.18 7.49 13.02
CA ASP A 100 47.72 7.73 13.02
C ASP A 100 47.40 8.83 14.01
N VAL A 101 46.63 9.85 13.56
CA VAL A 101 46.23 10.97 14.42
C VAL A 101 44.83 10.72 14.98
N PRO A 102 44.44 11.41 16.08
CA PRO A 102 43.10 11.21 16.65
C PRO A 102 41.96 11.60 15.68
N PRO A 103 40.83 10.88 15.67
CA PRO A 103 39.64 11.33 14.96
C PRO A 103 39.22 12.75 15.30
N GLY A 104 38.90 13.56 14.31
CA GLY A 104 38.55 14.96 14.43
C GLY A 104 39.70 15.93 14.52
N LEU A 105 40.95 15.44 14.60
CA LEU A 105 42.14 16.30 14.31
C LEU A 105 42.24 16.42 12.80
N ALA A 106 42.04 17.61 12.28
CA ALA A 106 42.07 17.91 10.86
C ALA A 106 43.21 18.86 10.47
N ALA A 107 43.82 18.59 9.31
CA ALA A 107 44.80 19.48 8.69
C ALA A 107 44.21 20.07 7.41
N ASP A 108 44.19 21.38 7.27
CA ASP A 108 43.78 22.09 6.05
C ASP A 108 44.98 22.55 5.20
N PRO A 109 45.45 21.74 4.25
CA PRO A 109 46.55 22.11 3.37
C PRO A 109 46.17 23.20 2.36
N GLN A 110 44.88 23.56 2.23
CA GLN A 110 44.43 24.61 1.32
C GLN A 110 44.79 26.01 1.83
N THR A 111 45.12 26.14 3.12
CA THR A 111 45.62 27.39 3.69
C THR A 111 47.04 27.70 3.27
N LEU A 112 47.79 26.71 2.76
CA LEU A 112 49.20 26.80 2.33
C LEU A 112 49.32 26.85 0.82
N GLU A 113 50.31 27.57 0.32
CA GLU A 113 50.76 27.40 -1.06
C GLU A 113 51.30 25.96 -1.28
N THR A 114 51.30 25.50 -2.50
CA THR A 114 51.84 24.17 -2.82
C THR A 114 53.18 24.26 -3.58
N CYS A 115 54.00 23.26 -3.40
CA CYS A 115 55.20 23.04 -4.18
C CYS A 115 55.07 21.77 -5.03
N THR A 116 55.51 21.74 -6.28
CA THR A 116 55.48 20.49 -7.05
C THR A 116 56.49 19.48 -6.49
N ARG A 117 56.16 18.20 -6.51
CA ARG A 117 57.12 17.12 -6.10
C ARG A 117 58.42 17.17 -6.90
N GLU A 118 58.37 17.54 -8.18
CA GLU A 118 59.56 17.69 -9.02
C GLU A 118 60.47 18.85 -8.51
N GLN A 119 59.91 20.01 -8.21
CA GLN A 119 60.63 21.13 -7.68
C GLN A 119 61.26 20.80 -6.30
N PHE A 120 60.45 20.20 -5.41
CA PHE A 120 60.91 19.78 -4.10
C PHE A 120 62.09 18.80 -4.19
N ASN A 121 61.99 17.77 -5.04
CA ASN A 121 63.08 16.80 -5.17
C ASN A 121 64.35 17.40 -5.75
N LYS A 122 64.21 18.39 -6.64
CA LYS A 122 65.37 19.04 -7.29
C LYS A 122 66.03 20.04 -6.35
N GLU A 123 65.30 20.93 -5.78
CA GLU A 123 65.82 22.00 -4.90
C GLU A 123 64.69 22.46 -3.95
N PRO A 124 64.57 21.90 -2.71
CA PRO A 124 63.52 22.25 -1.75
C PRO A 124 63.45 23.73 -1.42
N LYS A 125 64.63 24.41 -1.38
CA LYS A 125 64.70 25.88 -1.12
C LYS A 125 64.11 26.72 -2.26
N GLY A 126 63.81 26.12 -3.40
CA GLY A 126 63.09 26.75 -4.50
C GLY A 126 61.55 26.66 -4.41
N CYS A 127 61.03 25.98 -3.40
CA CYS A 127 59.61 25.96 -3.11
C CYS A 127 59.11 27.35 -2.68
N PRO A 128 57.83 27.73 -2.97
CA PRO A 128 57.24 28.96 -2.47
C PRO A 128 57.36 29.07 -0.96
N PRO A 129 57.73 30.24 -0.40
CA PRO A 129 57.80 30.42 1.06
C PRO A 129 56.49 30.11 1.79
N GLY A 130 55.32 30.38 1.17
CA GLY A 130 53.98 30.05 1.71
C GLY A 130 53.66 28.55 1.72
N SER A 131 54.52 27.69 1.15
CA SER A 131 54.34 26.23 1.22
C SER A 131 55.01 25.60 2.46
N GLU A 132 55.68 26.34 3.31
CA GLU A 132 56.32 25.82 4.51
C GLU A 132 55.28 25.48 5.57
N ALA A 133 55.10 24.17 5.86
CA ALA A 133 54.15 23.63 6.81
C ALA A 133 54.68 23.38 8.21
N GLY A 134 56.00 23.40 8.37
CA GLY A 134 56.62 23.12 9.67
C GLY A 134 58.12 22.75 9.57
N PHE A 135 58.64 22.09 10.61
CA PHE A 135 60.04 21.70 10.68
C PHE A 135 60.24 20.33 11.35
N VAL A 136 61.38 19.70 11.15
CA VAL A 136 61.76 18.44 11.78
C VAL A 136 63.11 18.57 12.49
N GLU A 137 63.23 17.88 13.64
CA GLU A 137 64.47 17.63 14.34
C GLU A 137 64.76 16.12 14.35
N LEU A 138 65.92 15.72 13.90
CA LEU A 138 66.31 14.32 13.73
C LEU A 138 67.66 14.05 14.45
N GLU A 139 67.59 12.99 15.27
CA GLU A 139 68.88 12.38 15.78
C GLU A 139 69.08 11.04 15.06
N ALA A 140 70.26 10.85 14.53
CA ALA A 140 70.59 9.65 13.80
C ALA A 140 72.03 9.19 14.12
N VAL A 141 72.26 7.91 13.97
CA VAL A 141 73.54 7.29 14.08
C VAL A 141 74.02 6.93 12.68
N VAL A 142 75.23 7.31 12.34
CA VAL A 142 75.93 6.93 11.12
C VAL A 142 77.24 6.15 11.46
N LYS A 143 77.67 5.25 10.56
CA LYS A 143 78.91 4.48 10.76
C LYS A 143 80.05 5.15 10.02
N VAL A 144 80.93 5.84 10.74
CA VAL A 144 82.16 6.41 10.15
C VAL A 144 83.26 5.40 10.34
N LEU A 145 83.85 4.89 9.26
CA LEU A 145 84.87 3.82 9.27
C LEU A 145 84.43 2.56 10.08
N GLY A 146 83.16 2.23 10.07
CA GLY A 146 82.58 1.10 10.79
C GLY A 146 82.24 1.33 12.28
N VAL A 147 82.58 2.49 12.80
CA VAL A 147 82.22 2.87 14.20
C VAL A 147 80.97 3.68 14.20
N PRO A 148 79.95 3.28 15.00
CA PRO A 148 78.71 4.10 15.15
C PRO A 148 79.07 5.43 15.83
N VAL A 149 78.59 6.51 15.18
CA VAL A 149 78.79 7.89 15.66
C VAL A 149 77.39 8.59 15.65
N LEU A 150 77.00 9.18 16.77
CA LEU A 150 75.87 10.03 16.80
C LEU A 150 76.11 11.28 15.94
N ALA A 151 75.32 11.46 14.89
CA ALA A 151 75.38 12.65 14.06
C ALA A 151 75.06 13.90 14.88
N PRO A 152 75.58 15.09 14.57
CA PRO A 152 75.04 16.33 15.12
C PRO A 152 73.54 16.38 14.87
N PRO A 153 72.73 17.04 15.75
CA PRO A 153 71.30 17.20 15.52
C PRO A 153 71.02 17.76 14.12
N LEU A 154 70.26 17.01 13.33
CA LEU A 154 69.86 17.40 11.99
C LEU A 154 68.49 18.13 12.08
N THR A 155 68.37 19.20 11.33
CA THR A 155 67.08 19.95 11.24
C THR A 155 66.67 19.98 9.79
N GLY A 156 65.37 20.10 9.58
CA GLY A 156 64.81 20.21 8.25
C GLY A 156 63.51 20.99 8.23
N LYS A 157 63.04 21.34 7.05
CA LYS A 157 61.77 21.99 6.81
C LYS A 157 60.79 21.04 6.19
N VAL A 158 59.51 21.28 6.46
CA VAL A 158 58.34 20.55 5.90
C VAL A 158 57.62 21.47 4.94
N TYR A 159 57.40 21.00 3.73
CA TYR A 159 56.73 21.75 2.67
C TYR A 159 55.42 21.05 2.24
N ASN A 160 54.35 21.80 2.03
CA ASN A 160 53.11 21.33 1.43
C ASN A 160 53.35 21.09 -0.08
N LEU A 161 53.02 19.89 -0.56
CA LEU A 161 53.18 19.52 -1.97
C LEU A 161 51.86 19.43 -2.70
N ASP A 162 51.88 19.53 -4.01
CA ASP A 162 50.73 19.30 -4.84
C ASP A 162 50.11 17.91 -4.57
N GLN A 163 48.81 17.85 -4.42
CA GLN A 163 48.08 16.61 -4.20
C GLN A 163 48.18 15.66 -5.39
N GLU A 164 48.25 14.36 -5.14
CA GLU A 164 48.28 13.31 -6.15
C GLU A 164 47.09 12.37 -6.02
N ALA A 165 46.78 11.62 -7.09
CA ALA A 165 45.67 10.66 -7.05
C ALA A 165 45.82 9.68 -5.87
N LYS A 166 44.82 9.55 -5.04
CA LYS A 166 44.79 8.76 -3.80
C LYS A 166 45.66 9.27 -2.65
N LEU A 167 46.25 10.45 -2.79
CA LEU A 167 47.04 11.13 -1.76
C LEU A 167 46.42 12.50 -1.48
N PRO A 168 45.46 12.58 -0.53
CA PRO A 168 44.80 13.85 -0.17
C PRO A 168 45.77 14.85 0.45
N LEU A 169 46.77 14.37 1.15
CA LEU A 169 47.79 15.18 1.80
C LEU A 169 49.18 14.71 1.37
N LEU A 170 50.04 15.64 1.00
CA LEU A 170 51.39 15.31 0.58
C LEU A 170 52.36 16.36 1.06
N PHE A 171 53.36 15.95 1.84
CA PHE A 171 54.39 16.83 2.34
C PHE A 171 55.79 16.37 1.95
N GLY A 172 56.67 17.31 1.74
CA GLY A 172 58.09 17.04 1.52
C GLY A 172 58.88 17.45 2.76
N ILE A 173 59.67 16.54 3.31
CA ILE A 173 60.60 16.80 4.41
C ILE A 173 62.01 16.92 3.89
N ALA A 174 62.58 18.11 3.95
CA ALA A 174 63.94 18.39 3.52
C ALA A 174 64.86 18.50 4.73
N VAL A 175 65.58 17.43 5.08
CA VAL A 175 66.55 17.43 6.19
C VAL A 175 67.86 17.98 5.70
N GLU A 176 68.33 19.04 6.28
CA GLU A 176 69.61 19.62 5.98
C GLU A 176 70.77 18.74 6.52
N GLY A 177 71.72 18.41 5.69
CA GLY A 177 72.85 17.61 6.11
C GLY A 177 73.83 18.41 7.03
N ALA A 178 74.42 17.72 7.98
CA ALA A 178 75.50 18.30 8.80
C ALA A 178 76.77 18.21 8.02
N SER A 179 76.99 19.12 7.06
CA SER A 179 78.26 19.19 6.22
C SER A 179 79.47 19.44 7.08
N PRO A 180 80.57 18.72 6.88
CA PRO A 180 80.79 17.71 5.86
C PRO A 180 80.47 16.28 6.26
N ILE A 181 79.76 16.03 7.35
CA ILE A 181 79.61 14.71 7.98
C ILE A 181 78.43 13.89 7.35
N VAL A 182 77.25 14.49 7.08
CA VAL A 182 76.03 13.82 6.55
C VAL A 182 75.47 14.67 5.41
N SER A 183 75.10 14.05 4.30
CA SER A 183 74.42 14.70 3.18
C SER A 183 73.02 15.03 3.51
N ALA A 184 72.40 15.99 2.79
CA ALA A 184 70.96 16.32 2.92
C ALA A 184 70.07 15.11 2.46
N VAL A 185 68.97 14.95 3.11
CA VAL A 185 67.98 13.89 2.84
C VAL A 185 66.61 14.51 2.56
N HIS A 186 65.99 14.09 1.47
CA HIS A 186 64.61 14.45 1.12
C HIS A 186 63.69 13.26 1.33
N LEU A 187 62.61 13.43 2.14
CA LEU A 187 61.61 12.40 2.40
C LEU A 187 60.25 12.92 1.98
N ILE A 188 59.42 12.00 1.57
CA ILE A 188 58.05 12.26 1.25
C ILE A 188 57.19 11.70 2.40
N LEU A 189 56.35 12.54 2.96
CA LEU A 189 55.34 12.21 3.95
C LEU A 189 54.00 12.18 3.24
N GLU A 190 53.41 10.99 3.14
CA GLU A 190 52.14 10.73 2.47
C GLU A 190 51.03 10.72 3.51
N GLY A 191 50.00 11.58 3.38
CA GLY A 191 48.84 11.59 4.23
C GLY A 191 47.65 10.91 3.58
N HIS A 192 47.02 10.08 4.33
CA HIS A 192 45.87 9.25 3.92
C HIS A 192 44.73 9.37 4.90
N VAL A 193 43.60 8.81 4.53
CA VAL A 193 42.45 8.67 5.42
C VAL A 193 42.21 7.19 5.70
N SER A 194 42.08 6.85 6.97
CA SER A 194 41.75 5.51 7.43
C SER A 194 40.24 5.43 7.66
N TYR A 195 39.61 4.35 7.15
CA TYR A 195 38.19 4.05 7.33
C TYR A 195 37.97 2.67 7.95
N ALA A 196 38.96 1.77 7.78
CA ALA A 196 38.79 0.38 8.15
C ALA A 196 39.11 0.13 9.61
N LYS A 197 38.50 -0.88 10.17
CA LYS A 197 38.92 -1.48 11.42
C LYS A 197 40.29 -2.13 11.21
N GLU A 198 41.26 -1.67 11.98
CA GLU A 198 42.58 -2.25 11.96
C GLU A 198 42.74 -3.24 13.14
N PRO A 199 42.83 -4.56 12.89
CA PRO A 199 42.87 -5.55 13.97
C PRO A 199 44.03 -5.36 14.95
N ALA A 200 45.13 -4.79 14.47
CA ALA A 200 46.30 -4.48 15.30
C ALA A 200 46.05 -3.35 16.29
N LEU A 201 45.23 -2.36 15.94
CA LEU A 201 44.80 -1.27 16.80
C LEU A 201 43.72 -1.76 17.77
N GLU A 202 42.72 -2.52 17.32
CA GLU A 202 41.69 -3.10 18.12
C GLU A 202 42.20 -4.04 19.20
N ALA A 203 43.19 -4.86 18.88
CA ALA A 203 43.82 -5.76 19.85
C ALA A 203 44.54 -5.02 21.00
N ARG A 204 44.77 -3.72 20.85
CA ARG A 204 45.37 -2.83 21.85
C ARG A 204 44.35 -1.92 22.56
N GLY A 205 43.04 -2.10 22.25
CA GLY A 205 41.98 -1.28 22.82
C GLY A 205 41.89 0.13 22.24
N ILE A 206 42.50 0.35 21.07
CA ILE A 206 42.45 1.62 20.33
C ILE A 206 41.22 1.52 19.41
N PRO A 207 40.23 2.38 19.51
CA PRO A 207 39.10 2.40 18.59
C PRO A 207 39.60 2.57 17.16
N SER A 208 39.35 1.59 16.30
CA SER A 208 39.60 1.65 14.88
C SER A 208 38.27 1.57 14.10
N GLY A 209 38.30 2.02 12.86
CA GLY A 209 37.06 2.09 12.04
C GLY A 209 36.34 3.42 12.11
N ASP A 210 36.92 4.41 12.78
CA ASP A 210 36.54 5.80 12.71
C ASP A 210 37.27 6.50 11.58
N PHE A 211 36.72 7.58 11.06
CA PHE A 211 37.36 8.43 10.07
C PHE A 211 38.51 9.20 10.75
N HIS A 212 39.74 8.92 10.36
CA HIS A 212 40.89 9.64 10.86
C HIS A 212 41.99 9.71 9.81
N GLU A 213 42.87 10.70 9.93
CA GLU A 213 44.03 10.83 9.06
C GLU A 213 45.19 9.98 9.60
N TYR A 214 46.03 9.47 8.71
CA TYR A 214 47.29 8.91 9.06
C TYR A 214 48.33 9.34 8.05
N PHE A 215 49.55 9.45 8.54
CA PHE A 215 50.72 9.91 7.78
C PHE A 215 51.76 8.84 7.75
N GLU A 216 52.34 8.61 6.59
CA GLU A 216 53.43 7.63 6.47
C GLU A 216 54.60 8.14 5.63
N ILE A 217 55.80 7.76 6.07
CA ILE A 217 57.00 7.90 5.31
C ILE A 217 57.40 6.50 4.83
N ASN A 218 57.23 6.25 3.55
CA ASN A 218 57.64 5.03 2.90
C ASN A 218 59.04 5.21 2.33
N ASN A 219 59.86 4.15 2.28
CA ASN A 219 61.18 4.17 1.68
C ASN A 219 62.14 5.14 2.37
N ILE A 220 62.26 5.10 3.69
CA ILE A 220 63.32 5.79 4.41
C ILE A 220 64.67 5.27 3.91
N PRO A 221 65.56 6.11 3.40
CA PRO A 221 66.83 5.64 2.79
C PRO A 221 67.69 4.90 3.82
N PRO A 222 68.08 3.65 3.53
CA PRO A 222 68.87 2.86 4.47
C PRO A 222 70.34 3.35 4.59
N GLU A 223 70.76 4.15 3.66
CA GLU A 223 72.14 4.68 3.61
C GLU A 223 72.15 6.17 3.21
N VAL A 224 73.06 6.89 3.75
CA VAL A 224 73.37 8.29 3.38
C VAL A 224 74.83 8.44 3.01
N GLU A 225 75.16 9.46 2.24
CA GLU A 225 76.58 9.81 1.99
C GLU A 225 77.14 10.54 3.20
N VAL A 226 78.23 10.03 3.69
CA VAL A 226 79.04 10.62 4.77
C VAL A 226 80.41 11.07 4.22
N LEU A 227 81.23 11.67 5.04
CA LEU A 227 82.58 12.28 4.72
C LEU A 227 83.22 11.59 3.58
N GLY A 228 83.55 12.33 2.50
CA GLY A 228 84.25 11.85 1.33
C GLY A 228 83.52 11.04 0.32
N GLY A 229 82.14 11.06 0.32
CA GLY A 229 81.23 10.35 -0.61
C GLY A 229 81.09 8.86 -0.28
N VAL A 230 81.41 8.44 0.93
CA VAL A 230 81.22 7.08 1.42
C VAL A 230 79.77 6.86 1.83
N LYS A 231 79.13 5.81 1.36
CA LYS A 231 77.81 5.39 1.81
C LYS A 231 77.84 4.74 3.19
N SER A 232 76.97 5.19 4.10
CA SER A 232 76.93 4.64 5.43
C SER A 232 75.40 4.39 5.80
N PRO A 233 75.13 3.30 6.50
CA PRO A 233 73.77 3.12 7.06
C PRO A 233 73.32 4.33 7.88
N LEU A 234 72.14 4.82 7.59
CA LEU A 234 71.45 5.84 8.41
C LEU A 234 70.59 5.12 9.39
N GLU A 235 70.91 5.19 10.66
CA GLU A 235 70.13 4.57 11.72
C GLU A 235 69.43 5.69 12.51
N THR A 236 68.12 5.92 12.23
CA THR A 236 67.28 6.91 12.93
C THR A 236 67.20 6.52 14.38
N LEU A 237 67.50 7.42 15.30
CA LEU A 237 67.41 7.25 16.73
C LEU A 237 66.14 7.95 17.29
N LYS A 238 65.91 9.22 16.89
CA LYS A 238 64.78 10.02 17.31
C LYS A 238 64.39 10.98 16.20
N SER A 239 63.09 11.14 15.99
CA SER A 239 62.50 12.14 15.09
C SER A 239 61.45 12.91 15.84
N LYS A 240 61.48 14.24 15.78
CA LYS A 240 60.40 15.13 16.19
C LYS A 240 59.96 15.96 15.00
N LEU A 241 58.72 15.80 14.59
CA LEU A 241 58.09 16.56 13.52
C LEU A 241 57.13 17.57 14.14
N PHE A 242 57.23 18.81 13.72
CA PHE A 242 56.41 19.91 14.15
C PHE A 242 55.68 20.50 12.95
N PHE A 243 54.33 20.53 13.02
CA PHE A 243 53.52 21.26 12.08
C PHE A 243 53.10 22.60 12.65
N ASN A 244 53.28 23.68 11.88
CA ASN A 244 52.79 25.00 12.25
C ASN A 244 51.30 25.10 12.03
N GLY A 245 50.53 25.20 13.13
CA GLY A 245 49.06 25.24 13.09
C GLY A 245 48.46 26.52 12.50
N HIS A 246 49.24 27.60 12.40
CA HIS A 246 48.86 28.87 11.78
C HIS A 246 49.64 29.21 10.54
N ALA A 247 50.00 28.20 9.77
CA ALA A 247 50.79 28.36 8.55
C ALA A 247 49.94 28.90 7.39
N GLY A 248 50.56 29.71 6.51
CA GLY A 248 49.87 30.27 5.34
C GLY A 248 48.91 31.40 5.68
N ASN A 249 47.71 31.38 5.08
CA ASN A 249 46.72 32.41 5.18
C ASN A 249 45.53 32.10 6.14
N GLY A 250 45.62 31.00 6.89
CA GLY A 250 44.56 30.51 7.76
C GLY A 250 45.05 29.59 8.87
N ASN A 251 44.18 28.80 9.40
CA ASN A 251 44.44 27.82 10.43
C ASN A 251 44.68 26.44 9.77
N PHE A 252 45.93 25.98 9.82
CA PHE A 252 46.31 24.69 9.23
C PHE A 252 45.83 23.49 10.07
N LEU A 253 45.76 23.63 11.42
CA LEU A 253 45.33 22.54 12.30
C LEU A 253 44.09 22.95 13.06
N THR A 254 43.13 22.03 13.17
CA THR A 254 41.93 22.16 14.01
C THR A 254 41.78 20.92 14.89
N LEU A 255 41.58 21.17 16.20
CA LEU A 255 41.38 20.09 17.18
C LEU A 255 39.98 19.50 17.10
N PRO A 256 39.83 18.22 17.54
CA PRO A 256 38.49 17.62 17.68
C PRO A 256 37.54 18.48 18.48
N SER A 257 36.27 18.50 18.08
CA SER A 257 35.22 19.24 18.81
C SER A 257 34.66 18.47 20.02
N GLY A 258 35.01 17.18 20.16
CA GLY A 258 34.60 16.34 21.28
C GLY A 258 35.59 16.39 22.45
N CYS A 259 35.09 16.52 23.68
CA CYS A 259 35.85 16.35 24.92
C CYS A 259 35.73 14.92 25.45
N GLY A 260 36.75 14.51 26.16
CA GLY A 260 36.77 13.22 26.84
C GLY A 260 38.16 12.72 27.11
N ALA A 261 38.28 11.63 27.84
CA ALA A 261 39.50 10.95 28.16
C ALA A 261 40.29 10.62 26.91
N PRO A 262 41.52 10.83 26.90
CA PRO A 262 42.24 11.78 26.08
C PRO A 262 42.14 11.36 24.60
N SER A 263 41.54 12.22 23.77
CA SER A 263 41.56 12.06 22.30
C SER A 263 42.99 11.89 21.74
N ILE A 264 43.98 12.42 22.43
CA ILE A 264 45.39 12.20 22.15
C ILE A 264 45.84 10.75 22.37
N SER A 265 45.15 9.97 23.24
CA SER A 265 45.48 8.55 23.47
C SER A 265 45.10 7.63 22.31
N THR A 266 44.44 8.13 21.29
CA THR A 266 44.08 7.35 20.09
C THR A 266 45.15 7.51 18.99
N SER A 267 46.16 8.36 19.18
CA SER A 267 47.31 8.41 18.28
C SER A 267 48.12 7.10 18.37
N TYR A 268 48.61 6.65 17.24
CA TYR A 268 49.35 5.41 17.14
C TYR A 268 50.53 5.57 16.20
N VAL A 269 51.65 4.93 16.52
CA VAL A 269 52.81 4.88 15.66
C VAL A 269 53.14 3.44 15.34
N GLU A 270 53.48 3.18 14.08
CA GLU A 270 54.00 1.91 13.60
C GLU A 270 55.32 2.14 12.87
N VAL A 271 56.32 1.35 13.21
CA VAL A 271 57.61 1.35 12.56
C VAL A 271 57.90 -0.02 11.95
N GLU A 272 58.47 -0.01 10.77
CA GLU A 272 58.76 -1.25 10.02
C GLU A 272 60.30 -1.31 9.71
N SER A 273 60.85 -2.51 9.85
CA SER A 273 62.20 -2.90 9.39
C SER A 273 62.11 -4.21 8.64
N ASP A 274 63.28 -4.77 8.24
CA ASP A 274 63.36 -6.13 7.69
C ASP A 274 62.91 -7.22 8.67
N SER A 275 62.90 -6.90 9.98
CA SER A 275 62.40 -7.79 11.05
C SER A 275 60.88 -7.73 11.26
N GLY A 276 60.13 -6.88 10.49
CA GLY A 276 58.69 -6.70 10.55
C GLY A 276 58.26 -5.42 11.27
N GLU A 277 56.96 -5.30 11.48
CA GLU A 277 56.29 -4.10 12.03
C GLU A 277 56.25 -4.14 13.56
N LYS A 278 56.37 -2.97 14.19
CA LYS A 278 56.26 -2.75 15.63
C LYS A 278 55.51 -1.44 15.89
N GLY A 279 54.49 -1.49 16.71
CA GLY A 279 53.66 -0.35 17.02
C GLY A 279 53.73 0.07 18.49
N SER A 280 53.34 1.29 18.75
CA SER A 280 53.23 1.86 20.10
C SER A 280 52.17 2.96 20.19
N THR A 281 51.50 3.06 21.34
CA THR A 281 50.66 4.20 21.70
C THR A 281 51.53 5.30 22.37
N PRO A 282 51.14 6.58 22.25
CA PRO A 282 51.86 7.66 22.89
C PRO A 282 51.88 7.53 24.40
N THR A 283 52.93 8.00 25.00
CA THR A 283 52.93 8.33 26.43
C THR A 283 52.13 9.63 26.56
N VAL A 284 50.95 9.55 27.12
CA VAL A 284 49.93 10.59 27.09
C VAL A 284 50.35 11.80 27.94
N PRO A 285 50.24 13.05 27.44
CA PRO A 285 50.25 14.24 28.32
C PRO A 285 49.08 14.16 29.31
N PRO A 286 49.21 14.68 30.52
CA PRO A 286 48.20 14.59 31.57
C PRO A 286 46.95 15.41 31.27
N VAL A 287 46.80 15.98 30.08
CA VAL A 287 45.69 16.91 29.71
C VAL A 287 45.03 16.43 28.45
N GLY A 288 43.71 16.21 28.55
CA GLY A 288 42.84 15.88 27.39
C GLY A 288 42.32 17.16 26.72
N ILE A 289 41.49 16.96 25.70
CA ILE A 289 40.73 18.04 25.04
C ILE A 289 39.68 18.59 26.06
N GLU A 290 39.68 19.90 26.25
CA GLU A 290 38.82 20.59 27.21
C GLU A 290 38.04 21.73 26.52
N GLY A 291 37.08 22.33 27.24
CA GLY A 291 36.38 23.52 26.77
C GLY A 291 35.25 23.29 25.79
N CYS A 292 34.69 22.06 25.69
CA CYS A 292 33.57 21.76 24.80
C CYS A 292 32.34 22.64 24.99
N SER A 293 32.07 23.10 26.23
CA SER A 293 30.96 24.03 26.50
C SER A 293 31.14 25.45 25.91
N HIS A 294 32.28 25.72 25.34
CA HIS A 294 32.58 27.00 24.68
C HIS A 294 32.62 26.90 23.18
N VAL A 295 32.45 25.67 22.63
CA VAL A 295 32.47 25.43 21.19
C VAL A 295 31.15 25.91 20.61
N PRO A 296 31.13 26.85 19.64
CA PRO A 296 29.91 27.29 18.98
C PRO A 296 29.24 26.12 18.19
N PHE A 297 27.89 26.12 18.17
CA PHE A 297 27.14 25.14 17.45
C PHE A 297 25.86 25.72 16.90
N GLU A 298 25.87 26.17 15.65
CA GLU A 298 24.76 26.90 15.01
C GLU A 298 24.40 26.34 13.61
N PRO A 299 24.16 25.04 13.45
CA PRO A 299 23.80 24.46 12.15
C PRO A 299 22.43 24.97 11.68
N ILE A 300 22.29 25.24 10.38
CA ILE A 300 21.05 25.72 9.75
C ILE A 300 20.64 24.74 8.67
N THR A 301 19.36 24.37 8.64
CA THR A 301 18.78 23.53 7.56
C THR A 301 17.91 24.37 6.67
N GLU A 302 18.12 24.30 5.38
CA GLU A 302 17.24 24.86 4.37
C GLU A 302 16.65 23.72 3.52
N VAL A 303 15.35 23.81 3.20
CA VAL A 303 14.66 22.88 2.31
C VAL A 303 13.94 23.70 1.26
N ILE A 304 14.28 23.50 -0.01
CA ILE A 304 13.73 24.24 -1.13
C ILE A 304 13.20 23.27 -2.22
N PRO A 305 12.18 23.67 -2.99
CA PRO A 305 11.67 22.85 -4.08
C PRO A 305 12.70 22.68 -5.17
N GLY A 306 12.56 21.63 -5.97
CA GLY A 306 13.35 21.43 -7.17
C GLY A 306 13.22 22.60 -8.18
N PRO A 307 14.14 22.69 -9.13
CA PRO A 307 14.26 23.87 -10.02
C PRO A 307 13.12 24.00 -11.04
N ALA A 308 12.43 22.89 -11.40
CA ALA A 308 11.39 22.90 -12.42
C ALA A 308 10.09 23.58 -11.93
N THR A 309 9.37 24.27 -12.83
CA THR A 309 8.10 24.92 -12.50
C THR A 309 7.03 23.92 -12.03
N SER A 310 7.03 22.68 -12.54
CA SER A 310 6.14 21.61 -12.12
C SER A 310 6.37 21.22 -10.65
N GLU A 311 7.61 21.30 -10.17
CA GLU A 311 8.00 20.97 -8.80
C GLU A 311 7.57 22.02 -7.76
N LYS A 312 7.09 23.16 -8.23
CA LYS A 312 6.49 24.24 -7.41
C LYS A 312 4.96 24.20 -7.44
N THR A 313 4.37 23.17 -8.02
CA THR A 313 2.92 23.02 -8.19
C THR A 313 2.35 22.03 -7.17
N SER A 314 1.13 22.30 -6.70
CA SER A 314 0.40 21.43 -5.76
C SER A 314 0.24 20.01 -6.31
N ASP A 315 0.38 19.01 -5.42
CA ASP A 315 0.18 17.58 -5.69
C ASP A 315 1.00 17.04 -6.89
N GLN A 316 2.20 17.65 -7.13
CA GLN A 316 3.14 17.21 -8.17
C GLN A 316 4.38 16.56 -7.55
N PRO A 317 5.07 15.68 -8.30
CA PRO A 317 6.37 15.17 -7.90
C PRO A 317 7.38 16.30 -7.72
N ASP A 318 8.23 16.19 -6.69
CA ASP A 318 9.24 17.21 -6.37
C ASP A 318 10.59 16.57 -6.00
N GLY A 319 11.65 17.05 -6.65
CA GLY A 319 13.04 16.76 -6.35
C GLY A 319 13.61 17.81 -5.40
N VAL A 320 13.22 17.74 -4.14
CA VAL A 320 13.60 18.70 -3.10
C VAL A 320 15.11 18.77 -2.92
N ILE A 321 15.62 19.99 -2.69
CA ILE A 321 17.00 20.27 -2.30
C ILE A 321 17.01 20.55 -0.80
N THR A 322 17.81 19.80 -0.06
CA THR A 322 18.05 20.02 1.38
C THR A 322 19.49 20.43 1.58
N GLU A 323 19.72 21.57 2.22
CA GLU A 323 21.03 22.08 2.55
C GLU A 323 21.18 22.20 4.07
N VAL A 324 22.28 21.65 4.60
CA VAL A 324 22.70 21.85 6.00
C VAL A 324 23.95 22.72 5.96
N LYS A 325 23.86 23.92 6.49
CA LYS A 325 24.97 24.89 6.64
C LYS A 325 25.51 24.84 8.06
N VAL A 326 26.81 24.78 8.18
CA VAL A 326 27.53 24.83 9.44
C VAL A 326 28.54 25.99 9.35
N PRO A 327 28.24 27.15 9.97
CA PRO A 327 29.16 28.29 9.92
C PRO A 327 30.51 27.92 10.50
N GLN A 328 31.60 28.16 9.76
CA GLN A 328 32.97 27.91 10.19
C GLN A 328 33.56 29.21 10.76
N HIS A 329 34.36 29.10 11.82
CA HIS A 329 35.02 30.21 12.52
C HIS A 329 36.53 30.06 12.43
N GLU A 330 37.11 30.58 11.32
CA GLU A 330 38.52 30.47 10.99
C GLU A 330 39.36 31.72 11.33
N GLY A 331 38.78 32.66 12.10
CA GLY A 331 39.49 33.88 12.53
C GLY A 331 40.59 33.60 13.54
N ALA A 332 41.61 34.46 13.57
CA ALA A 332 42.74 34.29 14.50
C ALA A 332 42.24 34.34 15.97
N GLY A 333 42.42 33.23 16.69
CA GLY A 333 41.97 33.06 18.06
C GLY A 333 40.48 32.72 18.24
N GLU A 334 39.75 32.51 17.18
CA GLU A 334 38.38 31.97 17.21
C GLU A 334 38.40 30.46 17.51
N ILE A 335 37.27 29.96 17.98
CA ILE A 335 37.02 28.55 18.18
C ILE A 335 36.08 28.11 17.04
N ASN A 336 36.44 27.08 16.29
CA ASN A 336 35.64 26.61 15.19
C ASN A 336 34.29 25.99 15.68
N THR A 337 33.35 25.76 14.76
CA THR A 337 32.07 25.12 15.05
C THR A 337 32.27 23.64 15.40
N ALA A 338 31.43 23.14 16.32
CA ALA A 338 31.42 21.72 16.64
C ALA A 338 30.91 20.85 15.46
N ASP A 339 31.55 19.70 15.28
CA ASP A 339 31.11 18.69 14.29
C ASP A 339 29.78 18.06 14.70
N ILE A 340 28.97 17.69 13.72
CA ILE A 340 27.67 17.07 13.93
C ILE A 340 27.83 15.57 14.23
N ALA A 341 27.38 15.13 15.41
CA ALA A 341 27.33 13.72 15.81
C ALA A 341 26.02 13.05 15.41
N GLU A 342 24.90 13.81 15.45
CA GLU A 342 23.58 13.33 15.04
C GLU A 342 22.79 14.44 14.34
N ALA A 343 22.06 14.08 13.29
CA ALA A 343 21.20 15.00 12.56
C ALA A 343 19.83 14.37 12.29
N HIS A 344 18.77 15.08 12.70
CA HIS A 344 17.39 14.70 12.38
C HIS A 344 16.71 15.86 11.66
N ALA A 345 16.04 15.57 10.53
CA ALA A 345 15.29 16.55 9.77
C ALA A 345 13.88 16.05 9.46
N THR A 346 12.86 16.73 9.98
CA THR A 346 11.45 16.46 9.68
C THR A 346 10.96 17.43 8.63
N PHE A 347 10.60 16.90 7.47
CA PHE A 347 10.14 17.69 6.34
C PHE A 347 8.80 18.39 6.61
N PRO A 348 8.46 19.43 5.82
CA PRO A 348 7.19 20.13 5.95
C PRO A 348 5.99 19.21 5.88
N GLU A 349 4.93 19.56 6.60
CA GLU A 349 3.66 18.82 6.55
C GLU A 349 3.09 18.78 5.13
N GLY A 350 2.65 17.60 4.70
CA GLY A 350 2.12 17.35 3.35
C GLY A 350 3.16 17.10 2.27
N LEU A 351 4.44 17.39 2.51
CA LEU A 351 5.55 16.91 1.67
C LEU A 351 5.83 15.46 2.06
N THR A 352 5.53 14.53 1.16
CA THR A 352 5.48 13.10 1.48
C THR A 352 6.16 12.26 0.40
N LEU A 353 6.44 11.00 0.73
CA LEU A 353 6.93 10.05 -0.28
C LEU A 353 5.94 9.90 -1.44
N ASN A 354 6.46 9.81 -2.65
CA ASN A 354 5.68 9.70 -3.89
C ASN A 354 5.69 8.26 -4.41
N PRO A 355 4.53 7.57 -4.47
CA PRO A 355 4.46 6.22 -5.04
C PRO A 355 4.96 6.10 -6.48
N SER A 356 4.88 7.16 -7.29
CA SER A 356 5.39 7.17 -8.67
C SER A 356 6.88 6.85 -8.77
N ALA A 357 7.64 7.14 -7.72
CA ALA A 357 9.07 6.82 -7.64
C ALA A 357 9.35 5.31 -7.62
N ALA A 358 8.37 4.48 -7.22
CA ALA A 358 8.53 3.02 -7.19
C ALA A 358 8.71 2.38 -8.58
N ASN A 359 8.38 3.12 -9.64
CA ASN A 359 8.49 2.62 -11.00
C ASN A 359 9.97 2.54 -11.46
N GLY A 360 10.51 1.34 -11.52
CA GLY A 360 11.93 1.09 -11.83
C GLY A 360 12.89 1.34 -10.66
N LEU A 361 12.36 1.47 -9.44
CA LEU A 361 13.16 1.64 -8.23
C LEU A 361 13.86 0.33 -7.87
N GLU A 362 15.17 0.42 -7.62
CA GLU A 362 16.01 -0.65 -7.10
C GLU A 362 16.55 -0.26 -5.73
N ALA A 363 17.26 -1.16 -5.08
CA ALA A 363 17.93 -0.88 -3.81
C ALA A 363 19.37 -1.34 -3.84
N CYS A 364 20.23 -0.60 -3.14
CA CYS A 364 21.64 -0.94 -2.95
C CYS A 364 21.82 -1.76 -1.67
N SER A 365 22.54 -2.88 -1.75
CA SER A 365 22.90 -3.65 -0.56
C SER A 365 24.06 -2.99 0.19
N PRO A 366 24.13 -3.11 1.53
CA PRO A 366 25.23 -2.55 2.33
C PRO A 366 26.61 -2.98 1.83
N ALA A 367 26.74 -4.23 1.37
CA ALA A 367 28.00 -4.77 0.83
C ALA A 367 28.51 -4.02 -0.41
N LYS A 368 27.62 -3.42 -1.21
CA LYS A 368 27.97 -2.65 -2.40
C LYS A 368 28.29 -1.18 -2.13
N ILE A 369 28.03 -0.71 -0.93
CA ILE A 369 28.41 0.63 -0.49
C ILE A 369 29.90 0.67 -0.18
N HIS A 370 30.47 -0.45 0.26
CA HIS A 370 31.85 -0.53 0.74
C HIS A 370 32.10 0.48 1.85
N PHE A 371 31.29 0.41 2.93
CA PHE A 371 31.53 1.23 4.13
C PHE A 371 32.94 1.02 4.65
N GLU A 372 33.45 2.02 5.38
CA GLU A 372 34.77 1.99 5.96
C GLU A 372 35.90 1.71 4.91
N SER A 373 35.71 2.25 3.70
CA SER A 373 36.62 2.05 2.57
C SER A 373 36.52 3.19 1.56
N SER A 374 37.66 3.54 0.93
CA SER A 374 37.70 4.43 -0.24
C SER A 374 37.27 3.76 -1.56
N THR A 375 36.92 2.46 -1.51
CA THR A 375 36.42 1.74 -2.70
C THR A 375 35.11 2.35 -3.17
N PRO A 376 34.94 2.74 -4.45
CA PRO A 376 33.73 3.32 -4.96
C PRO A 376 32.49 2.42 -4.74
N ALA A 377 31.33 3.03 -4.49
CA ALA A 377 30.07 2.31 -4.34
C ALA A 377 29.60 1.72 -5.67
N GLU A 378 29.20 0.45 -5.68
CA GLU A 378 28.74 -0.33 -6.85
C GLU A 378 27.22 -0.51 -6.89
N CYS A 379 26.48 0.53 -6.56
CA CYS A 379 25.02 0.50 -6.47
C CYS A 379 24.35 0.41 -7.85
N PRO A 380 23.21 -0.31 -7.97
CA PRO A 380 22.41 -0.32 -9.19
C PRO A 380 21.91 1.09 -9.54
N GLY A 381 21.82 1.42 -10.82
CA GLY A 381 21.39 2.75 -11.27
C GLY A 381 19.98 3.12 -10.82
N GLY A 382 19.08 2.14 -10.68
CA GLY A 382 17.72 2.36 -10.17
C GLY A 382 17.64 2.63 -8.66
N SER A 383 18.71 2.40 -7.89
CA SER A 383 18.78 2.74 -6.47
C SER A 383 19.19 4.18 -6.21
N ASN A 384 19.77 4.86 -7.20
CA ASN A 384 20.13 6.27 -7.07
C ASN A 384 18.88 7.14 -7.01
N ILE A 385 18.69 7.85 -5.88
CA ILE A 385 17.57 8.76 -5.62
C ILE A 385 17.94 10.23 -5.61
N GLY A 386 19.23 10.56 -5.79
CA GLY A 386 19.71 11.96 -5.77
C GLY A 386 21.20 12.09 -5.82
N LYS A 387 21.67 13.33 -5.60
CA LYS A 387 23.09 13.71 -5.56
C LYS A 387 23.42 14.33 -4.21
N VAL A 388 24.69 14.29 -3.85
CA VAL A 388 25.23 14.95 -2.68
C VAL A 388 26.43 15.79 -3.07
N LYS A 389 26.58 16.96 -2.42
CA LYS A 389 27.78 17.78 -2.44
C LYS A 389 28.10 18.19 -1.01
N ILE A 390 29.33 18.06 -0.59
CA ILE A 390 29.85 18.46 0.71
C ILE A 390 30.97 19.46 0.49
N GLU A 391 30.88 20.62 1.08
CA GLU A 391 31.99 21.61 1.14
C GLU A 391 32.71 21.41 2.47
N THR A 392 34.03 21.21 2.41
CA THR A 392 34.88 20.86 3.56
C THR A 392 36.25 21.49 3.39
N ASP A 393 36.96 21.70 4.50
CA ASP A 393 38.32 22.18 4.52
C ASP A 393 39.33 21.07 4.14
N LEU A 394 38.85 19.82 4.12
CA LEU A 394 39.69 18.72 3.61
C LEU A 394 39.83 18.76 2.08
N PRO A 395 41.02 18.34 1.54
CA PRO A 395 41.20 18.26 0.10
C PRO A 395 40.17 17.32 -0.60
N PRO A 396 39.58 17.72 -1.72
CA PRO A 396 39.87 18.91 -2.53
C PRO A 396 39.03 20.16 -2.22
N GLY A 397 38.52 20.33 -1.02
CA GLY A 397 37.60 21.40 -0.63
C GLY A 397 36.14 21.10 -0.91
N SER A 398 35.84 20.16 -1.78
CA SER A 398 34.48 19.65 -1.99
C SER A 398 34.48 18.17 -2.36
N LEU A 399 33.52 17.44 -1.82
CA LEU A 399 33.19 16.06 -2.17
C LEU A 399 31.87 16.03 -2.90
N ALA A 400 31.76 15.19 -3.93
CA ALA A 400 30.52 15.04 -4.66
C ALA A 400 30.17 13.56 -4.86
N GLY A 401 28.87 13.25 -4.96
CA GLY A 401 28.46 11.87 -5.15
C GLY A 401 26.96 11.70 -5.25
N ASN A 402 26.46 10.60 -4.72
CA ASN A 402 25.08 10.17 -4.93
C ASN A 402 24.40 9.77 -3.64
N LEU A 403 23.06 9.86 -3.67
CA LEU A 403 22.16 9.30 -2.68
C LEU A 403 21.58 7.99 -3.21
N TYR A 404 21.70 6.92 -2.44
CA TYR A 404 21.17 5.62 -2.81
C TYR A 404 20.13 5.14 -1.82
N LEU A 405 19.06 4.52 -2.35
CA LEU A 405 18.10 3.79 -1.52
C LEU A 405 18.70 2.46 -1.10
N GLY A 406 18.68 2.18 0.20
CA GLY A 406 19.20 0.95 0.78
C GLY A 406 18.29 -0.23 0.58
N ALA A 407 18.89 -1.41 0.45
CA ALA A 407 18.16 -2.65 0.41
C ALA A 407 17.49 -2.90 1.76
N PRO A 408 16.27 -3.39 1.73
CA PRO A 408 15.56 -3.73 2.95
C PRO A 408 16.34 -4.75 3.79
N GLN A 409 16.43 -4.52 5.10
CA GLN A 409 17.08 -5.42 6.05
C GLN A 409 16.07 -6.40 6.65
N GLY A 410 16.18 -7.70 6.30
CA GLY A 410 15.31 -8.77 6.80
C GLY A 410 14.10 -9.06 5.90
N LEU A 411 13.45 -10.21 6.05
CA LEU A 411 12.24 -10.63 5.35
C LEU A 411 11.16 -11.04 6.36
N PRO A 412 9.88 -10.63 6.16
CA PRO A 412 9.36 -9.69 5.19
C PRO A 412 9.44 -8.25 5.71
N ILE A 413 9.81 -7.30 4.84
CA ILE A 413 9.78 -5.90 5.23
C ILE A 413 8.37 -5.39 5.09
N THR A 414 7.79 -5.13 6.21
CA THR A 414 6.41 -4.68 6.36
C THR A 414 6.28 -3.17 6.54
N GLY A 415 7.25 -2.39 6.08
CA GLY A 415 7.16 -0.94 6.13
C GLY A 415 8.43 -0.22 6.61
N PRO A 416 8.32 1.07 6.97
CA PRO A 416 9.44 1.90 7.45
C PRO A 416 10.04 1.34 8.75
N PRO A 417 11.32 1.70 9.03
CA PRO A 417 12.10 2.74 8.35
C PRO A 417 12.73 2.27 7.04
N TYR A 418 12.95 3.23 6.10
CA TYR A 418 13.70 2.99 4.86
C TYR A 418 15.14 3.47 5.04
N THR A 419 16.10 2.67 4.58
CA THR A 419 17.53 3.04 4.64
C THR A 419 17.91 3.87 3.41
N VAL A 420 18.73 4.89 3.60
CA VAL A 420 19.37 5.67 2.54
C VAL A 420 20.86 5.75 2.79
N TYR A 421 21.65 5.79 1.72
CA TYR A 421 23.08 5.94 1.80
C TYR A 421 23.50 7.24 1.11
N VAL A 422 24.23 8.06 1.85
CA VAL A 422 24.93 9.24 1.33
C VAL A 422 26.34 8.81 1.01
N VAL A 423 26.74 8.93 -0.24
CA VAL A 423 28.10 8.54 -0.70
C VAL A 423 28.69 9.71 -1.45
N ALA A 424 29.69 10.36 -0.85
CA ALA A 424 30.45 11.44 -1.45
C ALA A 424 31.94 11.04 -1.53
N GLU A 425 32.57 11.17 -2.69
CA GLU A 425 33.88 10.64 -2.99
C GLU A 425 34.74 11.66 -3.74
N SER A 426 36.04 11.64 -3.52
CA SER A 426 36.99 12.43 -4.27
C SER A 426 37.98 11.56 -5.05
N THR A 427 38.62 12.16 -6.03
CA THR A 427 39.70 11.51 -6.81
C THR A 427 40.99 11.31 -6.00
N TYR A 428 41.11 11.98 -4.85
CA TYR A 428 42.24 11.90 -3.94
C TYR A 428 42.12 10.81 -2.89
N GLY A 429 41.03 10.00 -2.93
CA GLY A 429 40.83 8.87 -2.01
C GLY A 429 40.11 9.19 -0.73
N VAL A 430 39.56 10.42 -0.60
CA VAL A 430 38.66 10.77 0.49
C VAL A 430 37.25 10.35 0.10
N ALA A 431 36.55 9.61 0.97
CA ALA A 431 35.17 9.19 0.79
C ALA A 431 34.42 9.34 2.09
N VAL A 432 33.24 9.93 2.04
CA VAL A 432 32.28 10.01 3.16
C VAL A 432 31.07 9.17 2.81
N LYS A 433 30.80 8.13 3.59
CA LYS A 433 29.73 7.15 3.38
C LYS A 433 28.89 7.04 4.63
N VAL A 434 27.70 7.59 4.59
CA VAL A 434 26.80 7.73 5.74
C VAL A 434 25.51 6.94 5.50
N GLU A 435 25.12 6.16 6.50
CA GLU A 435 23.81 5.51 6.54
C GLU A 435 22.79 6.44 7.20
N GLY A 436 21.65 6.62 6.56
CA GLY A 436 20.52 7.35 7.09
C GLY A 436 19.25 6.51 7.09
N THR A 437 18.32 6.90 7.92
CA THR A 437 17.01 6.25 8.04
C THR A 437 15.91 7.25 7.72
N ILE A 438 15.02 6.88 6.80
CA ILE A 438 13.83 7.67 6.43
C ILE A 438 12.61 7.05 7.08
N GLN A 439 11.94 7.79 7.94
CA GLN A 439 10.75 7.33 8.64
C GLN A 439 9.56 8.23 8.34
N PRO A 440 8.62 7.77 7.48
CA PRO A 440 7.35 8.46 7.30
C PRO A 440 6.42 8.16 8.48
N ASP A 441 5.70 9.15 8.95
CA ASP A 441 4.64 8.99 9.95
C ASP A 441 3.49 8.14 9.38
N PRO A 442 3.04 7.09 10.07
CA PRO A 442 2.04 6.17 9.54
C PRO A 442 0.65 6.78 9.35
N SER A 443 0.36 7.91 9.98
CA SER A 443 -0.95 8.59 9.95
C SER A 443 -1.00 9.77 8.99
N THR A 444 0.10 10.51 8.87
CA THR A 444 0.18 11.74 8.05
C THR A 444 1.05 11.58 6.81
N GLY A 445 1.95 10.60 6.79
CA GLY A 445 2.97 10.44 5.78
C GLY A 445 4.11 11.46 5.86
N ARG A 446 4.14 12.33 6.90
CA ARG A 446 5.22 13.30 7.12
C ARG A 446 6.54 12.57 7.29
N VAL A 447 7.57 13.00 6.60
CA VAL A 447 8.86 12.30 6.51
C VAL A 447 9.86 12.89 7.49
N THR A 448 10.51 12.02 8.27
CA THR A 448 11.68 12.39 9.09
C THR A 448 12.89 11.60 8.62
N ALA A 449 13.99 12.27 8.36
CA ALA A 449 15.29 11.69 8.09
C ALA A 449 16.14 11.69 9.36
N TYR A 450 16.80 10.57 9.65
CA TYR A 450 17.70 10.39 10.79
C TYR A 450 19.07 9.97 10.29
N PHE A 451 20.09 10.68 10.73
CA PHE A 451 21.49 10.34 10.56
C PHE A 451 22.10 10.27 11.95
N THR A 452 22.27 9.07 12.46
CA THR A 452 22.74 8.81 13.81
C THR A 452 23.78 7.72 13.82
N ASN A 453 24.61 7.71 14.84
CA ASN A 453 25.52 6.60 15.07
C ASN A 453 24.73 5.37 15.52
N THR A 454 25.06 4.22 14.97
CA THR A 454 24.39 2.94 15.25
C THR A 454 25.41 1.91 15.77
N ALA A 455 24.92 0.81 16.32
CA ALA A 455 25.81 -0.28 16.75
C ALA A 455 26.59 -0.91 15.56
N ALA A 456 26.03 -0.85 14.34
CA ALA A 456 26.71 -1.33 13.12
C ALA A 456 27.72 -0.30 12.58
N HIS A 457 27.39 0.98 12.71
CA HIS A 457 28.23 2.11 12.28
C HIS A 457 28.31 3.13 13.44
N PRO A 458 29.19 2.87 14.42
CA PRO A 458 29.30 3.72 15.62
C PRO A 458 29.84 5.12 15.33
N PHE A 459 30.45 5.32 14.16
CA PHE A 459 31.01 6.57 13.66
C PHE A 459 30.40 6.94 12.30
N ASN A 460 29.09 6.75 12.18
CA ASN A 460 28.36 6.97 10.92
C ASN A 460 28.47 8.43 10.42
N LEU A 461 28.43 9.41 11.34
CA LEU A 461 28.80 10.80 11.08
C LEU A 461 30.21 11.03 11.60
N PRO A 462 31.22 11.18 10.72
CA PRO A 462 32.61 11.39 11.16
C PRO A 462 32.77 12.78 11.78
N GLN A 463 33.72 12.90 12.72
CA GLN A 463 34.20 14.21 13.17
C GLN A 463 35.01 14.87 12.05
N LEU A 464 34.32 15.55 11.17
CA LEU A 464 34.87 16.15 9.96
C LEU A 464 34.31 17.56 9.80
N PRO A 465 35.16 18.60 9.79
CA PRO A 465 34.71 19.97 9.54
C PRO A 465 34.14 20.09 8.13
N PHE A 466 32.96 20.66 8.03
CA PHE A 466 32.32 21.00 6.75
C PHE A 466 31.47 22.27 6.89
N SER A 467 31.44 23.06 5.83
CA SER A 467 30.66 24.31 5.80
C SER A 467 29.26 24.11 5.26
N SER A 468 29.07 23.17 4.33
CA SER A 468 27.73 22.81 3.86
C SER A 468 27.65 21.37 3.34
N VAL A 469 26.46 20.78 3.50
CA VAL A 469 26.04 19.53 2.84
C VAL A 469 24.75 19.79 2.07
N VAL A 470 24.80 19.60 0.75
CA VAL A 470 23.66 19.77 -0.15
C VAL A 470 23.22 18.39 -0.66
N LEU A 471 21.97 18.03 -0.37
CA LEU A 471 21.33 16.81 -0.85
C LEU A 471 20.26 17.19 -1.88
N GLU A 472 20.49 16.82 -3.15
CA GLU A 472 19.56 17.09 -4.25
C GLU A 472 18.83 15.80 -4.62
N LEU A 473 17.53 15.69 -4.31
CA LEU A 473 16.76 14.55 -4.75
C LEU A 473 16.49 14.60 -6.25
N LYS A 474 16.30 13.43 -6.88
CA LYS A 474 15.94 13.34 -8.31
C LYS A 474 14.69 14.11 -8.63
N THR A 475 14.69 14.84 -9.72
CA THR A 475 13.58 15.62 -10.28
C THR A 475 12.75 14.81 -11.28
N GLY A 476 11.62 15.38 -11.72
CA GLY A 476 10.77 14.84 -12.79
C GLY A 476 9.63 13.93 -12.31
N PRO A 477 8.94 13.21 -13.23
CA PRO A 477 7.68 12.52 -12.92
C PRO A 477 7.81 11.37 -11.91
N ARG A 478 9.04 10.90 -11.66
CA ARG A 478 9.38 9.87 -10.66
C ARG A 478 10.19 10.43 -9.49
N ALA A 479 10.07 11.72 -9.21
CA ALA A 479 10.73 12.30 -8.05
C ALA A 479 10.29 11.59 -6.75
N PRO A 480 11.22 11.39 -5.79
CA PRO A 480 10.96 10.63 -4.56
C PRO A 480 9.90 11.22 -3.66
N LEU A 481 9.72 12.53 -3.69
CA LEU A 481 8.73 13.26 -2.90
C LEU A 481 7.61 13.81 -3.77
N ALA A 482 6.52 14.18 -3.16
CA ALA A 482 5.43 14.90 -3.79
C ALA A 482 4.91 16.02 -2.89
N ASN A 483 4.59 17.15 -3.51
CA ASN A 483 4.14 18.36 -2.88
C ASN A 483 2.83 18.22 -2.11
N PRO A 484 2.59 19.07 -1.11
CA PRO A 484 1.30 19.20 -0.45
C PRO A 484 0.18 19.51 -1.45
N LEU A 485 -1.04 19.14 -1.09
CA LEU A 485 -2.25 19.44 -1.86
C LEU A 485 -2.64 20.92 -1.74
N GLY A 486 -2.34 21.56 -0.60
CA GLY A 486 -2.58 22.98 -0.34
C GLY A 486 -1.35 23.84 -0.49
N CYS A 487 -1.51 25.14 -0.81
CA CYS A 487 -0.45 26.12 -0.72
C CYS A 487 -0.39 26.74 0.67
N GLY A 488 0.79 27.09 1.11
CA GLY A 488 1.03 27.78 2.39
C GLY A 488 2.43 27.52 2.91
N GLY A 489 2.88 28.34 3.86
CA GLY A 489 4.15 28.14 4.51
C GLY A 489 4.11 26.96 5.46
N ALA A 490 4.98 25.99 5.23
CA ALA A 490 5.21 24.90 6.15
C ALA A 490 6.63 25.00 6.73
N LYS A 491 6.89 24.34 7.87
CA LYS A 491 8.16 24.42 8.55
C LYS A 491 8.87 23.08 8.52
N THR A 492 10.18 23.12 8.24
CA THR A 492 11.09 22.01 8.51
C THR A 492 11.51 22.09 9.96
N GLU A 493 11.54 20.97 10.65
CA GLU A 493 12.05 20.85 12.02
C GLU A 493 13.37 20.10 11.96
N SER A 494 14.46 20.69 12.49
CA SER A 494 15.77 20.04 12.57
C SER A 494 16.20 19.90 14.02
N ASN A 495 16.86 18.78 14.30
CA ASN A 495 17.47 18.51 15.59
C ASN A 495 18.90 18.03 15.36
N PHE A 496 19.85 18.70 15.94
CA PHE A 496 21.27 18.37 15.81
C PHE A 496 21.90 18.15 17.18
N ILE A 497 22.80 17.21 17.27
CA ILE A 497 23.66 16.95 18.43
C ILE A 497 25.10 17.02 17.95
N ALA A 498 25.91 17.80 18.65
CA ALA A 498 27.31 17.94 18.35
C ALA A 498 28.18 16.91 19.10
N TYR A 499 29.38 16.67 18.60
CA TYR A 499 30.41 15.91 19.33
C TYR A 499 30.87 16.61 20.62
N SER A 500 30.74 17.94 20.72
CA SER A 500 30.96 18.69 21.97
C SER A 500 29.96 18.34 23.09
N GLY A 501 28.90 17.59 22.80
CA GLY A 501 27.83 17.23 23.70
C GLY A 501 26.72 18.28 23.79
N GLU A 502 26.87 19.42 23.12
CA GLU A 502 25.78 20.40 22.98
C GLU A 502 24.80 19.99 21.92
N GLY A 503 23.53 20.36 22.07
CA GLY A 503 22.48 20.03 21.15
C GLY A 503 21.52 21.16 20.88
N ILE A 504 21.23 21.44 19.63
CA ILE A 504 20.13 22.30 19.22
C ILE A 504 18.91 21.43 18.98
N LEU A 505 18.01 21.41 19.97
CA LEU A 505 16.76 20.69 19.91
C LEU A 505 15.70 21.55 19.22
N LYS A 506 15.23 21.14 18.03
CA LYS A 506 14.14 21.78 17.25
C LYS A 506 14.46 23.16 16.70
N GLN A 507 15.37 23.21 15.78
CA GLN A 507 15.51 24.39 14.92
C GLN A 507 14.40 24.40 13.86
N PHE A 508 13.59 25.45 13.85
CA PHE A 508 12.60 25.67 12.80
C PHE A 508 13.22 26.56 11.72
N THR A 509 13.37 26.03 10.52
CA THR A 509 13.72 26.91 9.39
C THR A 509 12.55 27.81 9.03
N PRO A 510 12.81 29.06 8.59
CA PRO A 510 11.78 29.95 8.12
C PRO A 510 11.00 29.33 6.96
N SER A 511 9.74 29.68 6.89
CA SER A 511 8.67 29.13 6.07
C SER A 511 9.10 28.59 4.71
N PHE A 512 8.96 27.30 4.56
CA PHE A 512 8.94 26.61 3.28
C PHE A 512 7.67 27.04 2.50
N ALA A 513 7.83 27.89 1.53
CA ALA A 513 6.72 28.58 0.86
C ALA A 513 6.34 27.91 -0.47
N PHE A 514 6.32 26.56 -0.54
CA PHE A 514 5.79 25.87 -1.72
C PHE A 514 4.75 24.80 -1.30
N PRO A 515 3.88 24.33 -2.20
CA PRO A 515 3.76 24.79 -3.59
C PRO A 515 3.29 26.23 -3.71
N THR A 516 3.75 26.92 -4.74
CA THR A 516 3.39 28.34 -5.01
C THR A 516 2.26 28.48 -6.03
N THR A 517 1.93 27.42 -6.78
CA THR A 517 0.92 27.38 -7.81
C THR A 517 0.06 26.11 -7.72
N GLY A 518 -1.10 26.13 -8.40
CA GLY A 518 -1.98 24.97 -8.47
C GLY A 518 -2.80 24.69 -7.22
N CYS A 519 -2.99 25.68 -6.32
CA CYS A 519 -3.75 25.54 -5.09
C CYS A 519 -5.04 26.37 -5.13
N PRO A 520 -6.08 25.94 -5.85
CA PRO A 520 -7.37 26.61 -5.77
C PRO A 520 -7.95 26.47 -4.35
N ASN A 521 -8.65 27.51 -3.92
CA ASN A 521 -9.36 27.50 -2.64
C ASN A 521 -10.87 27.80 -2.88
N PRO A 522 -11.80 26.87 -2.63
CA PRO A 522 -11.55 25.52 -2.07
C PRO A 522 -10.88 24.56 -3.06
N ILE A 523 -10.15 23.56 -2.51
CA ILE A 523 -9.53 22.49 -3.32
C ILE A 523 -10.63 21.72 -4.04
N PRO A 524 -10.59 21.56 -5.39
CA PRO A 524 -11.65 20.93 -6.16
C PRO A 524 -11.75 19.43 -5.88
N PHE A 525 -12.97 18.91 -6.06
CA PHE A 525 -13.25 17.48 -6.11
C PHE A 525 -14.08 17.21 -7.36
N ALA A 526 -13.43 16.88 -8.47
CA ALA A 526 -14.02 16.82 -9.81
C ALA A 526 -13.47 15.65 -10.63
N LEU A 527 -13.65 14.42 -10.11
CA LEU A 527 -13.23 13.20 -10.79
C LEU A 527 -14.05 12.96 -12.05
N THR A 528 -13.52 12.16 -12.97
CA THR A 528 -14.23 11.69 -14.15
C THR A 528 -14.52 10.20 -14.07
N GLN A 529 -15.65 9.78 -14.67
CA GLN A 529 -16.10 8.39 -14.70
C GLN A 529 -16.42 7.95 -16.10
N SER A 530 -16.08 6.68 -16.42
CA SER A 530 -16.62 5.96 -17.56
C SER A 530 -17.02 4.54 -17.19
N ALA A 531 -18.09 4.02 -17.81
CA ALA A 531 -18.60 2.69 -17.50
C ALA A 531 -19.17 2.06 -18.78
N THR A 532 -18.58 0.94 -19.24
CA THR A 532 -18.90 0.35 -20.54
C THR A 532 -18.93 -1.18 -20.53
N PRO A 533 -19.88 -1.82 -21.27
CA PRO A 533 -19.81 -3.24 -21.55
C PRO A 533 -18.85 -3.49 -22.72
N ALA A 534 -18.19 -4.64 -22.73
CA ALA A 534 -17.36 -5.06 -23.86
C ALA A 534 -18.23 -5.46 -25.08
N ASN A 535 -19.45 -5.97 -24.84
CA ASN A 535 -20.46 -6.29 -25.84
C ASN A 535 -21.80 -5.63 -25.46
N ALA A 536 -22.29 -4.71 -26.26
CA ALA A 536 -23.52 -3.96 -26.03
C ALA A 536 -24.79 -4.66 -26.58
N THR A 537 -24.79 -5.98 -26.75
CA THR A 537 -26.00 -6.74 -27.17
C THR A 537 -26.91 -7.00 -25.98
N ALA A 538 -28.19 -6.70 -26.10
CA ALA A 538 -29.20 -6.94 -25.07
C ALA A 538 -29.28 -8.42 -24.67
N GLY A 539 -29.34 -8.69 -23.37
CA GLY A 539 -29.44 -10.02 -22.76
C GLY A 539 -28.21 -10.92 -23.00
N ALA A 540 -27.13 -10.41 -23.56
CA ALA A 540 -25.88 -11.14 -23.74
C ALA A 540 -25.01 -11.06 -22.47
N TYR A 541 -24.21 -12.09 -22.22
CA TYR A 541 -23.11 -12.00 -21.25
C TYR A 541 -22.01 -11.11 -21.80
N SER A 542 -21.51 -10.20 -20.99
CA SER A 542 -20.51 -9.21 -21.38
C SER A 542 -19.60 -8.84 -20.20
N PRO A 543 -18.28 -8.80 -20.36
CA PRO A 543 -17.42 -8.10 -19.40
C PRO A 543 -17.88 -6.65 -19.23
N TYR A 544 -17.74 -6.13 -18.02
CA TYR A 544 -18.10 -4.78 -17.68
C TYR A 544 -16.90 -4.06 -17.07
N THR A 545 -16.57 -2.88 -17.61
CA THR A 545 -15.46 -2.07 -17.16
C THR A 545 -15.96 -0.75 -16.54
N PHE A 546 -15.51 -0.47 -15.34
CA PHE A 546 -15.75 0.78 -14.61
C PHE A 546 -14.42 1.48 -14.38
N ASN A 547 -14.32 2.77 -14.75
CA ASN A 547 -13.13 3.57 -14.56
C ASN A 547 -13.46 4.87 -13.82
N LEU A 548 -12.57 5.26 -12.90
CA LEU A 548 -12.51 6.56 -12.28
C LEU A 548 -11.13 7.16 -12.49
N THR A 549 -11.06 8.49 -12.70
CA THR A 549 -9.80 9.22 -12.86
C THR A 549 -9.86 10.52 -12.06
N ARG A 550 -8.82 10.76 -11.25
CA ARG A 550 -8.56 11.99 -10.49
C ARG A 550 -7.38 12.75 -11.15
N ALA A 551 -7.51 14.01 -11.37
CA ALA A 551 -6.38 14.86 -11.73
C ALA A 551 -5.58 15.27 -10.49
N ASP A 552 -4.29 15.56 -10.66
CA ASP A 552 -3.47 16.13 -9.59
C ASP A 552 -4.03 17.48 -9.13
N GLY A 553 -3.80 17.87 -7.88
CA GLY A 553 -4.36 19.09 -7.30
C GLY A 553 -5.83 18.97 -6.85
N GLN A 554 -6.47 17.82 -7.01
CA GLN A 554 -7.82 17.55 -6.51
C GLN A 554 -7.79 16.78 -5.19
N GLN A 555 -8.87 16.92 -4.40
CA GLN A 555 -9.04 16.17 -3.15
C GLN A 555 -8.95 14.65 -3.39
N TYR A 556 -8.42 13.93 -2.41
CA TYR A 556 -8.27 12.47 -2.50
C TYR A 556 -9.60 11.76 -2.27
N LEU A 557 -9.77 10.63 -2.96
CA LEU A 557 -10.97 9.80 -2.89
C LEU A 557 -10.97 8.96 -1.60
N ALA A 558 -12.08 9.02 -0.83
CA ALA A 558 -12.28 8.23 0.38
C ALA A 558 -13.28 7.09 0.20
N GLN A 559 -14.40 7.32 -0.49
CA GLN A 559 -15.46 6.32 -0.67
C GLN A 559 -16.10 6.39 -2.06
N ILE A 560 -16.58 5.24 -2.52
CA ILE A 560 -17.28 5.08 -3.80
C ILE A 560 -18.58 4.34 -3.53
N SER A 561 -19.70 4.90 -4.01
CA SER A 561 -20.99 4.21 -4.07
C SER A 561 -21.50 4.26 -5.50
N THR A 562 -21.55 3.11 -6.19
CA THR A 562 -21.93 3.01 -7.60
C THR A 562 -23.20 2.20 -7.75
N THR A 563 -24.22 2.77 -8.40
CA THR A 563 -25.47 2.09 -8.75
C THR A 563 -25.44 1.72 -10.23
N LEU A 564 -25.49 0.42 -10.49
CA LEU A 564 -25.45 -0.13 -11.85
C LEU A 564 -26.73 0.19 -12.63
N PRO A 565 -26.68 0.17 -13.98
CA PRO A 565 -27.86 0.28 -14.84
C PRO A 565 -28.93 -0.77 -14.48
N ALA A 566 -30.19 -0.41 -14.59
CA ALA A 566 -31.27 -1.36 -14.38
C ALA A 566 -31.15 -2.55 -15.34
N GLY A 567 -31.18 -3.78 -14.81
CA GLY A 567 -31.05 -5.03 -15.60
C GLY A 567 -29.62 -5.49 -15.87
N LEU A 568 -28.59 -4.71 -15.50
CA LEU A 568 -27.20 -5.19 -15.50
C LEU A 568 -26.98 -5.98 -14.21
N LEU A 569 -26.86 -7.31 -14.32
CA LEU A 569 -26.89 -8.23 -13.17
C LEU A 569 -25.76 -9.26 -13.26
N GLY A 570 -25.34 -9.76 -12.09
CA GLY A 570 -24.43 -10.88 -11.98
C GLY A 570 -25.16 -12.22 -11.76
N ASP A 571 -24.69 -13.28 -12.38
CA ASP A 571 -25.14 -14.66 -12.18
C ASP A 571 -24.41 -15.26 -10.96
N ILE A 572 -24.99 -15.06 -9.79
CA ILE A 572 -24.40 -15.50 -8.51
C ILE A 572 -24.14 -17.02 -8.46
N PRO A 573 -25.08 -17.91 -8.93
CA PRO A 573 -24.86 -19.36 -8.98
C PRO A 573 -23.62 -19.81 -9.78
N SER A 574 -23.13 -18.98 -10.70
CA SER A 574 -21.95 -19.29 -11.52
C SER A 574 -20.61 -19.14 -10.76
N VAL A 575 -20.64 -18.63 -9.50
CA VAL A 575 -19.47 -18.29 -8.70
C VAL A 575 -19.54 -18.91 -7.32
N THR A 576 -18.45 -19.48 -6.82
CA THR A 576 -18.33 -19.88 -5.42
C THR A 576 -18.10 -18.63 -4.57
N LEU A 577 -18.95 -18.37 -3.59
CA LEU A 577 -18.78 -17.21 -2.71
C LEU A 577 -17.57 -17.41 -1.78
N CYS A 578 -16.74 -16.38 -1.63
CA CYS A 578 -15.70 -16.38 -0.63
C CYS A 578 -16.28 -16.10 0.76
N GLY A 579 -15.99 -16.98 1.71
CA GLY A 579 -16.42 -16.84 3.11
C GLY A 579 -15.41 -16.06 3.96
N GLU A 580 -15.80 -15.77 5.21
CA GLU A 580 -14.90 -15.24 6.24
C GLU A 580 -14.13 -16.40 6.92
N PRO A 581 -12.85 -16.19 7.34
CA PRO A 581 -12.09 -14.92 7.34
C PRO A 581 -11.37 -14.59 6.03
N GLN A 582 -11.40 -15.46 5.03
CA GLN A 582 -10.64 -15.30 3.78
C GLN A 582 -11.01 -14.02 3.02
N ALA A 583 -12.29 -13.63 3.08
CA ALA A 583 -12.73 -12.39 2.44
C ALA A 583 -12.09 -11.15 3.10
N THR A 584 -11.92 -11.14 4.42
CA THR A 584 -11.28 -10.03 5.16
C THR A 584 -9.78 -10.00 4.95
N THR A 585 -9.13 -11.17 4.93
CA THR A 585 -7.68 -11.26 4.72
C THR A 585 -7.25 -11.19 3.26
N GLY A 586 -8.22 -11.24 2.32
CA GLY A 586 -7.93 -11.22 0.88
C GLY A 586 -7.37 -12.53 0.32
N THR A 587 -7.56 -13.64 1.04
CA THR A 587 -7.02 -14.97 0.67
C THR A 587 -8.06 -15.87 0.00
N CYS A 588 -9.03 -15.28 -0.70
CA CYS A 588 -10.03 -15.99 -1.47
C CYS A 588 -9.41 -16.81 -2.61
N THR A 589 -10.10 -17.88 -3.00
CA THR A 589 -9.64 -18.72 -4.12
C THR A 589 -10.09 -18.18 -5.48
N ALA A 590 -9.44 -18.59 -6.55
CA ALA A 590 -9.82 -18.22 -7.93
C ALA A 590 -11.27 -18.61 -8.29
N ALA A 591 -11.88 -19.58 -7.59
CA ALA A 591 -13.28 -19.96 -7.77
C ALA A 591 -14.25 -18.81 -7.44
N SER A 592 -13.84 -17.88 -6.54
CA SER A 592 -14.62 -16.71 -6.14
C SER A 592 -14.30 -15.46 -6.95
N GLN A 593 -13.29 -15.50 -7.83
CA GLN A 593 -12.87 -14.34 -8.61
C GLN A 593 -13.88 -14.04 -9.72
N ILE A 594 -14.29 -12.78 -9.79
CA ILE A 594 -15.20 -12.27 -10.82
C ILE A 594 -14.53 -11.27 -11.76
N GLY A 595 -13.34 -10.75 -11.38
CA GLY A 595 -12.67 -9.73 -12.17
C GLY A 595 -11.32 -9.33 -11.62
N VAL A 596 -10.83 -8.19 -12.10
CA VAL A 596 -9.56 -7.57 -11.69
C VAL A 596 -9.79 -6.08 -11.45
N ALA A 597 -9.21 -5.56 -10.37
CA ALA A 597 -9.08 -4.13 -10.12
C ALA A 597 -7.64 -3.70 -10.42
N THR A 598 -7.48 -2.63 -11.18
CA THR A 598 -6.19 -1.99 -11.43
C THR A 598 -6.27 -0.55 -10.94
N VAL A 599 -5.31 -0.14 -10.15
CA VAL A 599 -5.20 1.21 -9.62
C VAL A 599 -3.85 1.81 -9.99
N THR A 600 -3.79 3.13 -10.12
CA THR A 600 -2.51 3.81 -10.19
C THR A 600 -2.39 4.78 -9.02
N ALA A 601 -1.24 4.73 -8.36
CA ALA A 601 -0.92 5.51 -7.17
C ALA A 601 0.22 6.49 -7.44
N GLY A 602 0.19 7.67 -6.80
CA GLY A 602 1.23 8.68 -6.90
C GLY A 602 0.85 9.90 -7.73
N ALA A 603 1.62 10.96 -7.56
CA ALA A 603 1.50 12.22 -8.27
C ALA A 603 2.23 12.19 -9.63
N GLY A 604 1.92 13.12 -10.50
CA GLY A 604 2.59 13.32 -11.79
C GLY A 604 2.05 12.45 -12.93
N THR A 605 2.78 12.45 -14.04
CA THR A 605 2.35 11.79 -15.29
C THR A 605 2.64 10.28 -15.34
N GLU A 606 3.45 9.76 -14.43
CA GLU A 606 3.87 8.36 -14.40
C GLU A 606 3.50 7.66 -13.07
N PRO A 607 2.20 7.63 -12.69
CA PRO A 607 1.78 7.00 -11.43
C PRO A 607 2.06 5.49 -11.44
N TYR A 608 2.35 4.94 -10.27
CA TYR A 608 2.72 3.54 -10.11
C TYR A 608 1.49 2.60 -10.23
N PRO A 609 1.50 1.62 -11.14
CA PRO A 609 0.38 0.70 -11.33
C PRO A 609 0.42 -0.45 -10.32
N LEU A 610 -0.76 -0.74 -9.73
CA LEU A 610 -1.00 -1.88 -8.85
C LEU A 610 -2.26 -2.60 -9.31
N SER A 611 -2.34 -3.91 -9.10
CA SER A 611 -3.52 -4.68 -9.45
C SER A 611 -3.81 -5.78 -8.44
N GLY A 612 -5.10 -6.16 -8.38
CA GLY A 612 -5.55 -7.25 -7.54
C GLY A 612 -6.83 -7.89 -8.06
N PRO A 613 -7.12 -9.14 -7.67
CA PRO A 613 -8.37 -9.82 -8.02
C PRO A 613 -9.57 -9.20 -7.32
N VAL A 614 -10.73 -9.25 -7.98
CA VAL A 614 -12.02 -8.90 -7.40
C VAL A 614 -12.77 -10.20 -7.10
N TYR A 615 -13.03 -10.45 -5.82
CA TYR A 615 -13.73 -11.64 -5.35
C TYR A 615 -15.15 -11.32 -4.92
N LEU A 616 -16.10 -12.20 -5.27
CA LEU A 616 -17.47 -12.14 -4.78
C LEU A 616 -17.54 -12.86 -3.43
N THR A 617 -18.16 -12.21 -2.43
CA THR A 617 -18.28 -12.77 -1.07
C THR A 617 -19.73 -12.97 -0.67
N GLY A 618 -19.95 -13.74 0.40
CA GLY A 618 -21.22 -13.82 1.09
C GLY A 618 -21.63 -12.51 1.76
N PRO A 619 -22.61 -12.55 2.67
CA PRO A 619 -23.14 -11.35 3.33
C PRO A 619 -22.03 -10.53 4.00
N TYR A 620 -22.11 -9.21 3.83
CA TYR A 620 -21.16 -8.26 4.41
C TYR A 620 -21.86 -6.95 4.76
N ASP A 621 -21.66 -6.46 5.99
CA ASP A 621 -22.21 -5.19 6.49
C ASP A 621 -23.71 -4.98 6.16
N ASN A 622 -24.54 -5.92 6.61
CA ASN A 622 -25.99 -5.95 6.37
C ASN A 622 -26.44 -5.95 4.90
N ALA A 623 -25.52 -6.24 3.96
CA ALA A 623 -25.83 -6.49 2.56
C ALA A 623 -25.82 -7.99 2.26
N PRO A 624 -26.64 -8.48 1.30
CA PRO A 624 -26.70 -9.90 0.96
C PRO A 624 -25.40 -10.47 0.39
N TYR A 625 -24.64 -9.64 -0.27
CA TYR A 625 -23.36 -9.99 -0.89
C TYR A 625 -22.34 -8.86 -0.67
N GLY A 626 -21.08 -9.17 -0.87
CA GLY A 626 -20.00 -8.20 -0.83
C GLY A 626 -18.90 -8.48 -1.85
N LEU A 627 -17.92 -7.60 -1.87
CA LEU A 627 -16.66 -7.78 -2.60
C LEU A 627 -15.48 -7.79 -1.63
N SER A 628 -14.44 -8.52 -2.02
CA SER A 628 -13.10 -8.45 -1.44
C SER A 628 -12.10 -8.19 -2.56
N ILE A 629 -11.33 -7.12 -2.42
CA ILE A 629 -10.39 -6.65 -3.44
C ILE A 629 -9.01 -6.50 -2.76
N PRO A 630 -8.24 -7.59 -2.66
CA PRO A 630 -6.87 -7.53 -2.15
C PRO A 630 -5.93 -7.01 -3.24
N VAL A 631 -5.15 -6.00 -2.92
CA VAL A 631 -4.10 -5.45 -3.76
C VAL A 631 -2.77 -5.60 -3.02
N SER A 632 -1.85 -6.38 -3.58
CA SER A 632 -0.49 -6.49 -3.04
C SER A 632 0.30 -5.25 -3.43
N VAL A 633 0.82 -4.54 -2.42
CA VAL A 633 1.56 -3.30 -2.62
C VAL A 633 3.06 -3.61 -2.64
N LEU A 634 3.56 -3.89 -3.83
CA LEU A 634 5.00 -4.07 -4.10
C LEU A 634 5.52 -2.75 -4.70
N ALA A 635 6.34 -2.02 -3.97
CA ALA A 635 6.89 -0.72 -4.39
C ALA A 635 8.40 -0.86 -4.64
N GLY A 636 8.79 -1.18 -5.88
CA GLY A 636 10.15 -1.52 -6.21
C GLY A 636 10.65 -2.71 -5.36
N PRO A 637 11.73 -2.56 -4.56
CA PRO A 637 12.25 -3.64 -3.72
C PRO A 637 11.43 -3.87 -2.42
N PHE A 638 10.43 -2.99 -2.11
CA PHE A 638 9.69 -3.03 -0.85
C PHE A 638 8.35 -3.74 -1.02
N ASN A 639 8.04 -4.64 -0.09
CA ASN A 639 6.72 -5.25 0.05
C ASN A 639 5.98 -4.58 1.21
N LEU A 640 5.07 -3.67 0.91
CA LEU A 640 4.26 -2.95 1.89
C LEU A 640 3.01 -3.74 2.33
N GLY A 641 2.95 -5.03 1.99
CA GLY A 641 1.86 -5.93 2.35
C GLY A 641 0.70 -5.93 1.37
N THR A 642 -0.42 -6.50 1.79
CA THR A 642 -1.66 -6.57 0.99
C THR A 642 -2.74 -5.70 1.63
N VAL A 643 -3.28 -4.80 0.86
CA VAL A 643 -4.42 -3.95 1.24
C VAL A 643 -5.70 -4.56 0.70
N THR A 644 -6.61 -4.95 1.58
CA THR A 644 -7.90 -5.53 1.20
C THR A 644 -9.02 -4.50 1.33
N THR A 645 -9.56 -4.04 0.21
CA THR A 645 -10.75 -3.18 0.18
C THR A 645 -12.00 -4.05 0.16
N ARG A 646 -12.96 -3.75 1.05
CA ARG A 646 -14.27 -4.39 1.08
C ARG A 646 -15.33 -3.49 0.46
N ALA A 647 -16.35 -4.10 -0.13
CA ALA A 647 -17.53 -3.37 -0.60
C ALA A 647 -18.81 -4.17 -0.34
N THR A 648 -19.92 -3.46 -0.07
CA THR A 648 -21.27 -4.04 0.04
C THR A 648 -21.92 -4.11 -1.33
N ILE A 649 -22.73 -5.14 -1.56
CA ILE A 649 -23.62 -5.24 -2.73
C ILE A 649 -25.06 -5.25 -2.23
N LYS A 650 -25.78 -4.16 -2.47
CA LYS A 650 -27.20 -3.98 -2.08
C LYS A 650 -28.08 -3.98 -3.31
N VAL A 651 -29.29 -4.50 -3.17
CA VAL A 651 -30.32 -4.55 -4.23
C VAL A 651 -31.49 -3.66 -3.81
N ASN A 652 -31.88 -2.73 -4.68
CA ASN A 652 -33.03 -1.87 -4.43
C ASN A 652 -34.32 -2.71 -4.54
N PRO A 653 -35.17 -2.71 -3.53
CA PRO A 653 -36.34 -3.60 -3.48
C PRO A 653 -37.43 -3.31 -4.55
N ASN A 654 -37.51 -2.09 -5.06
CA ASN A 654 -38.51 -1.70 -6.03
C ASN A 654 -38.04 -1.79 -7.49
N THR A 655 -36.75 -1.56 -7.72
CA THR A 655 -36.17 -1.49 -9.08
C THR A 655 -35.21 -2.64 -9.39
N ALA A 656 -34.83 -3.42 -8.39
CA ALA A 656 -33.77 -4.45 -8.44
C ALA A 656 -32.41 -3.92 -8.96
N ARG A 657 -32.18 -2.61 -8.94
CA ARG A 657 -30.86 -2.04 -9.27
C ARG A 657 -29.85 -2.42 -8.19
N VAL A 658 -28.67 -2.76 -8.62
CA VAL A 658 -27.56 -3.15 -7.76
C VAL A 658 -26.70 -1.92 -7.42
N THR A 659 -26.46 -1.69 -6.13
CA THR A 659 -25.54 -0.66 -5.64
C THR A 659 -24.36 -1.34 -4.96
N VAL A 660 -23.14 -0.98 -5.40
CA VAL A 660 -21.87 -1.41 -4.81
C VAL A 660 -21.28 -0.22 -4.07
N ALA A 661 -21.06 -0.35 -2.76
CA ALA A 661 -20.48 0.72 -1.94
C ALA A 661 -19.24 0.22 -1.19
N THR A 662 -18.12 0.93 -1.37
CA THR A 662 -16.86 0.58 -0.70
C THR A 662 -16.85 1.01 0.76
N THR A 663 -16.05 0.34 1.59
CA THR A 663 -15.54 0.92 2.84
C THR A 663 -14.60 2.08 2.51
N ASN A 664 -14.07 2.76 3.54
CA ASN A 664 -13.05 3.76 3.33
C ASN A 664 -11.86 3.15 2.56
N LEU A 665 -11.47 3.83 1.49
CA LEU A 665 -10.27 3.48 0.73
C LEU A 665 -9.03 3.84 1.56
N PRO A 666 -7.95 3.05 1.48
CA PRO A 666 -6.71 3.39 2.16
C PRO A 666 -6.11 4.64 1.55
N THR A 667 -5.77 5.61 2.37
CA THR A 667 -5.13 6.86 1.96
C THR A 667 -3.62 6.84 2.18
N ILE A 668 -3.15 6.02 3.14
CA ILE A 668 -1.74 5.82 3.47
C ILE A 668 -1.50 4.32 3.63
N VAL A 669 -0.39 3.83 3.10
CA VAL A 669 0.07 2.44 3.22
C VAL A 669 1.56 2.44 3.57
N GLY A 670 1.93 1.86 4.71
CA GLY A 670 3.32 1.85 5.18
C GLY A 670 3.92 3.25 5.35
N GLY A 671 3.11 4.25 5.76
CA GLY A 671 3.53 5.66 5.87
C GLY A 671 3.63 6.40 4.53
N VAL A 672 3.33 5.75 3.40
CA VAL A 672 3.34 6.37 2.07
C VAL A 672 1.92 6.72 1.65
N PRO A 673 1.58 8.00 1.41
CA PRO A 673 0.28 8.40 0.89
C PRO A 673 0.03 7.82 -0.50
N VAL A 674 -1.10 7.14 -0.66
CA VAL A 674 -1.42 6.40 -1.90
C VAL A 674 -1.65 7.35 -3.07
N ARG A 675 -2.25 8.52 -2.85
CA ARG A 675 -2.58 9.51 -3.90
C ARG A 675 -3.22 8.83 -5.11
N LEU A 676 -4.32 8.09 -4.89
CA LEU A 676 -5.01 7.32 -5.91
C LEU A 676 -5.36 8.21 -7.11
N LYS A 677 -4.86 7.85 -8.30
CA LYS A 677 -5.05 8.62 -9.54
C LYS A 677 -6.06 7.99 -10.47
N THR A 678 -5.96 6.70 -10.71
CA THR A 678 -6.94 5.96 -11.50
C THR A 678 -7.40 4.70 -10.78
N LEU A 679 -8.66 4.36 -10.97
CA LEU A 679 -9.23 3.09 -10.55
C LEU A 679 -9.96 2.48 -11.75
N LYS A 680 -9.56 1.30 -12.20
CA LYS A 680 -10.23 0.49 -13.20
C LYS A 680 -10.69 -0.81 -12.54
N VAL A 681 -11.98 -1.09 -12.57
CA VAL A 681 -12.54 -2.39 -12.16
C VAL A 681 -13.11 -3.07 -13.39
N GLU A 682 -12.61 -4.22 -13.70
CA GLU A 682 -13.00 -5.02 -14.85
C GLU A 682 -13.59 -6.35 -14.36
N VAL A 683 -14.93 -6.48 -14.48
CA VAL A 683 -15.64 -7.70 -14.14
C VAL A 683 -15.72 -8.54 -15.42
N ASN A 684 -14.81 -9.49 -15.57
CA ASN A 684 -14.56 -10.20 -16.83
C ASN A 684 -14.69 -11.73 -16.72
N ARG A 685 -15.22 -12.25 -15.60
CA ARG A 685 -15.50 -13.68 -15.48
C ARG A 685 -16.50 -14.11 -16.55
N PRO A 686 -16.21 -15.16 -17.35
CA PRO A 686 -17.12 -15.66 -18.36
C PRO A 686 -18.49 -16.03 -17.77
N ASN A 687 -19.58 -15.65 -18.46
CA ASN A 687 -20.97 -15.93 -18.09
C ASN A 687 -21.38 -15.43 -16.68
N PHE A 688 -20.76 -14.37 -16.19
CA PHE A 688 -21.10 -13.81 -14.88
C PHE A 688 -21.99 -12.57 -15.00
N ILE A 689 -21.56 -11.51 -15.69
CA ILE A 689 -22.38 -10.31 -15.92
C ILE A 689 -23.15 -10.45 -17.23
N PHE A 690 -24.44 -10.16 -17.20
CA PHE A 690 -25.23 -10.06 -18.42
C PHE A 690 -25.97 -8.73 -18.52
N ASN A 691 -26.18 -8.31 -19.76
CA ASN A 691 -26.75 -7.04 -20.12
C ASN A 691 -28.26 -6.98 -19.90
N PRO A 692 -28.82 -5.78 -19.67
CA PRO A 692 -30.25 -5.52 -19.70
C PRO A 692 -30.91 -6.04 -20.97
N THR A 693 -32.22 -6.34 -20.91
CA THR A 693 -33.05 -6.63 -22.08
C THR A 693 -33.83 -5.41 -22.55
N ASN A 694 -33.62 -4.26 -21.91
CA ASN A 694 -34.18 -2.95 -22.24
C ASN A 694 -33.14 -2.10 -23.00
N CYS A 695 -33.50 -1.63 -24.24
CA CYS A 695 -32.66 -0.76 -25.06
C CYS A 695 -32.89 0.74 -24.81
N GLY A 696 -33.58 1.12 -23.77
CA GLY A 696 -33.70 2.52 -23.38
C GLY A 696 -32.37 3.12 -22.91
N ALA A 697 -32.30 4.43 -22.76
CA ALA A 697 -31.16 5.10 -22.17
C ALA A 697 -31.10 4.76 -20.68
N LEU A 698 -30.00 4.14 -20.26
CA LEU A 698 -29.67 3.79 -18.89
C LEU A 698 -28.38 4.51 -18.47
N ALA A 699 -28.04 4.46 -17.20
CA ALA A 699 -26.79 5.05 -16.71
C ALA A 699 -26.22 4.25 -15.53
N THR A 700 -24.89 4.24 -15.43
CA THR A 700 -24.15 3.94 -14.21
C THR A 700 -24.01 5.22 -13.41
N GLU A 701 -24.57 5.26 -12.22
CA GLU A 701 -24.58 6.43 -11.35
C GLU A 701 -23.64 6.19 -10.16
N SER A 702 -22.79 7.17 -9.84
CA SER A 702 -21.89 7.07 -8.67
C SER A 702 -22.00 8.31 -7.80
N THR A 703 -21.88 8.09 -6.50
CA THR A 703 -21.64 9.13 -5.49
C THR A 703 -20.27 8.87 -4.91
N LEU A 704 -19.37 9.85 -5.06
CA LEU A 704 -18.01 9.81 -4.55
C LEU A 704 -17.92 10.71 -3.32
N THR A 705 -17.09 10.30 -2.34
CA THR A 705 -16.80 11.13 -1.16
C THR A 705 -15.29 11.30 -1.04
N SER A 706 -14.84 12.53 -0.81
CA SER A 706 -13.43 12.86 -0.62
C SER A 706 -12.98 12.68 0.83
N THR A 707 -11.67 12.71 1.06
CA THR A 707 -11.06 12.71 2.40
C THR A 707 -11.40 13.95 3.23
N PHE A 708 -11.83 15.04 2.59
CA PHE A 708 -12.29 16.29 3.22
C PHE A 708 -13.83 16.35 3.37
N GLY A 709 -14.54 15.27 3.03
CA GLY A 709 -16.00 15.20 3.14
C GLY A 709 -16.78 15.83 1.98
N ALA A 710 -16.12 16.32 0.93
CA ALA A 710 -16.80 16.77 -0.27
C ALA A 710 -17.44 15.58 -1.01
N THR A 711 -18.62 15.79 -1.59
CA THR A 711 -19.34 14.77 -2.36
C THR A 711 -19.51 15.19 -3.82
N GLN A 712 -19.40 14.21 -4.71
CA GLN A 712 -19.61 14.40 -6.16
C GLN A 712 -20.50 13.31 -6.71
N GLY A 713 -21.58 13.70 -7.41
CA GLY A 713 -22.42 12.79 -8.20
C GLY A 713 -21.89 12.70 -9.64
N LEU A 714 -21.75 11.48 -10.15
CA LEU A 714 -21.34 11.20 -11.53
C LEU A 714 -22.33 10.27 -12.22
N SER A 715 -22.48 10.42 -13.53
CA SER A 715 -23.35 9.58 -14.35
C SER A 715 -22.64 9.26 -15.67
N SER A 716 -22.52 7.96 -15.97
CA SER A 716 -21.99 7.47 -17.25
C SER A 716 -23.11 6.84 -18.06
N PRO A 717 -23.43 7.29 -19.28
CA PRO A 717 -24.44 6.66 -20.13
C PRO A 717 -24.15 5.19 -20.38
N PHE A 718 -25.22 4.38 -20.37
CA PHE A 718 -25.14 2.96 -20.67
C PHE A 718 -26.32 2.57 -21.56
N GLN A 719 -26.06 1.96 -22.70
CA GLN A 719 -27.10 1.55 -23.62
C GLN A 719 -26.71 0.24 -24.33
N VAL A 720 -27.68 -0.67 -24.44
CA VAL A 720 -27.55 -1.89 -25.23
C VAL A 720 -28.44 -1.80 -26.48
N GLY A 721 -28.11 -2.60 -27.48
CA GLY A 721 -28.83 -2.69 -28.73
C GLY A 721 -29.45 -4.05 -28.98
N ALA A 722 -30.10 -4.21 -30.13
CA ALA A 722 -30.68 -5.47 -30.62
C ALA A 722 -31.80 -6.10 -29.74
N CYS A 723 -32.49 -5.32 -28.89
CA CYS A 723 -33.57 -5.82 -28.05
C CYS A 723 -34.70 -6.48 -28.86
N GLY A 724 -35.00 -5.98 -30.06
CA GLY A 724 -36.02 -6.55 -30.93
C GLY A 724 -35.71 -7.97 -31.46
N ALA A 725 -34.45 -8.42 -31.35
CA ALA A 725 -34.04 -9.75 -31.72
C ALA A 725 -34.28 -10.80 -30.62
N LEU A 726 -34.53 -10.34 -29.38
CA LEU A 726 -34.78 -11.25 -28.27
C LEU A 726 -36.15 -11.93 -28.42
N PRO A 727 -36.25 -13.26 -28.31
CA PRO A 727 -37.52 -13.95 -28.29
C PRO A 727 -38.33 -13.56 -27.04
N PHE A 728 -39.69 -13.67 -27.14
CA PHE A 728 -40.58 -13.44 -25.99
C PHE A 728 -41.76 -14.37 -26.09
N LYS A 729 -41.74 -15.47 -25.34
CA LYS A 729 -42.77 -16.55 -25.41
C LYS A 729 -43.20 -17.00 -24.00
N PRO A 730 -43.64 -16.07 -23.11
CA PRO A 730 -44.09 -16.43 -21.77
C PRO A 730 -45.30 -17.35 -21.79
N SER A 731 -45.35 -18.34 -20.93
CA SER A 731 -46.46 -19.25 -20.75
C SER A 731 -47.24 -18.89 -19.46
N PHE A 732 -48.53 -18.63 -19.62
CA PHE A 732 -49.40 -18.25 -18.51
C PHE A 732 -50.47 -19.31 -18.25
N LYS A 733 -50.53 -19.84 -17.04
CA LYS A 733 -51.48 -20.87 -16.60
C LYS A 733 -52.19 -20.40 -15.37
N THR A 734 -53.52 -20.74 -15.30
CA THR A 734 -54.31 -20.36 -14.15
C THR A 734 -55.22 -21.50 -13.69
N ALA A 735 -55.43 -21.59 -12.37
CA ALA A 735 -56.24 -22.60 -11.75
C ALA A 735 -57.07 -22.01 -10.59
N THR A 736 -58.24 -22.57 -10.38
CA THR A 736 -59.10 -22.26 -9.21
C THR A 736 -59.81 -23.50 -8.70
N SER A 737 -60.42 -23.44 -7.50
CA SER A 737 -61.22 -24.53 -6.97
C SER A 737 -62.70 -24.11 -6.91
N ALA A 738 -63.58 -25.01 -7.31
CA ALA A 738 -65.04 -24.83 -7.13
C ALA A 738 -65.47 -24.93 -5.65
N LYS A 739 -64.63 -25.20 -4.71
CA LYS A 739 -64.88 -25.16 -3.26
C LYS A 739 -64.89 -23.70 -2.78
N THR A 740 -65.95 -23.01 -3.09
CA THR A 740 -66.15 -21.59 -2.73
C THR A 740 -67.32 -21.41 -1.76
N SER A 741 -67.26 -20.36 -0.92
CA SER A 741 -68.38 -19.97 -0.02
C SER A 741 -68.41 -18.47 0.20
N LYS A 742 -69.48 -17.93 0.63
CA LYS A 742 -69.55 -16.50 1.01
C LYS A 742 -68.61 -16.14 2.13
N LEU A 743 -68.34 -17.08 3.05
CA LEU A 743 -67.47 -16.88 4.20
C LEU A 743 -65.94 -16.93 3.80
N ASN A 744 -65.57 -17.87 2.93
CA ASN A 744 -64.17 -18.15 2.61
C ASN A 744 -63.76 -17.68 1.21
N GLY A 745 -64.64 -17.01 0.44
CA GLY A 745 -64.34 -16.50 -0.88
C GLY A 745 -63.99 -17.58 -1.91
N ALA A 746 -63.06 -17.26 -2.82
CA ALA A 746 -62.56 -18.13 -3.89
C ALA A 746 -61.03 -18.07 -4.01
N SER A 747 -60.41 -19.18 -4.42
CA SER A 747 -58.96 -19.23 -4.69
C SER A 747 -58.66 -18.89 -6.14
N LEU A 748 -57.41 -18.43 -6.36
CA LEU A 748 -56.80 -18.34 -7.66
C LEU A 748 -55.33 -18.67 -7.53
N GLN A 749 -54.83 -19.54 -8.42
CA GLN A 749 -53.41 -19.79 -8.61
C GLN A 749 -53.03 -19.33 -10.00
N VAL A 750 -52.00 -18.53 -10.09
CA VAL A 750 -51.41 -18.09 -11.35
C VAL A 750 -49.99 -18.67 -11.43
N THR A 751 -49.64 -19.24 -12.57
CA THR A 751 -48.28 -19.69 -12.85
C THR A 751 -47.83 -19.08 -14.18
N LEU A 752 -46.78 -18.29 -14.13
CA LEU A 752 -46.13 -17.70 -15.28
C LEU A 752 -44.74 -18.30 -15.42
N THR A 753 -44.41 -18.83 -16.58
CA THR A 753 -43.09 -19.41 -16.86
C THR A 753 -42.54 -18.82 -18.14
N GLN A 754 -41.21 -18.60 -18.16
CA GLN A 754 -40.51 -18.05 -19.29
C GLN A 754 -39.24 -18.87 -19.53
N PRO A 755 -38.90 -19.25 -20.78
CA PRO A 755 -37.63 -19.85 -21.13
C PRO A 755 -36.48 -18.89 -20.81
N ALA A 756 -35.26 -19.46 -20.56
CA ALA A 756 -34.06 -18.68 -20.43
C ALA A 756 -33.70 -17.97 -21.76
N HIS A 757 -32.93 -16.90 -21.66
CA HIS A 757 -32.43 -16.10 -22.80
C HIS A 757 -33.52 -15.43 -23.65
N GLU A 758 -34.67 -15.18 -23.07
CA GLU A 758 -35.75 -14.34 -23.65
C GLU A 758 -35.71 -12.93 -23.04
N ALA A 759 -36.39 -11.97 -23.69
CA ALA A 759 -36.53 -10.63 -23.14
C ALA A 759 -37.29 -10.68 -21.80
N ASN A 760 -36.81 -10.02 -20.76
CA ASN A 760 -37.42 -10.00 -19.44
C ASN A 760 -38.80 -9.32 -19.49
N MET A 761 -39.66 -9.64 -18.53
CA MET A 761 -40.99 -9.02 -18.40
C MET A 761 -40.88 -7.59 -17.88
N LYS A 762 -41.61 -6.66 -18.53
CA LYS A 762 -41.73 -5.26 -18.10
C LYS A 762 -43.08 -5.03 -17.38
N SER A 763 -44.15 -5.57 -17.94
CA SER A 763 -45.47 -5.44 -17.34
C SER A 763 -46.38 -6.64 -17.62
N VAL A 764 -47.27 -6.89 -16.68
CA VAL A 764 -48.33 -7.91 -16.77
C VAL A 764 -49.67 -7.31 -16.43
N PHE A 765 -50.59 -7.29 -17.41
CA PHE A 765 -51.97 -6.94 -17.22
C PHE A 765 -52.83 -8.19 -17.23
N VAL A 766 -53.72 -8.33 -16.24
CA VAL A 766 -54.69 -9.43 -16.14
C VAL A 766 -56.07 -8.93 -15.91
N GLU A 767 -57.09 -9.57 -16.53
CA GLU A 767 -58.51 -9.28 -16.28
C GLU A 767 -59.19 -10.54 -15.76
N LEU A 768 -59.79 -10.46 -14.60
CA LEU A 768 -60.52 -11.57 -13.99
C LEU A 768 -61.91 -11.72 -14.62
N PRO A 769 -62.44 -12.95 -14.76
CA PRO A 769 -63.78 -13.15 -15.23
C PRO A 769 -64.79 -12.65 -14.22
N LYS A 770 -65.94 -12.18 -14.67
CA LYS A 770 -67.07 -11.68 -13.80
C LYS A 770 -67.46 -12.64 -12.69
N GLN A 771 -67.17 -13.93 -12.83
CA GLN A 771 -67.46 -14.96 -11.83
C GLN A 771 -66.46 -14.99 -10.68
N LEU A 772 -65.27 -14.31 -10.81
CA LEU A 772 -64.22 -14.24 -9.81
C LEU A 772 -63.84 -12.78 -9.55
N PRO A 773 -64.77 -11.93 -9.06
CA PRO A 773 -64.44 -10.55 -8.75
C PRO A 773 -63.65 -10.43 -7.42
N SER A 774 -62.99 -9.31 -7.19
CA SER A 774 -62.40 -8.97 -5.89
C SER A 774 -63.46 -8.97 -4.79
N ARG A 775 -63.05 -9.35 -3.58
CA ARG A 775 -63.92 -9.41 -2.39
C ARG A 775 -63.86 -8.07 -1.64
N LEU A 776 -64.91 -7.27 -1.72
CA LEU A 776 -64.95 -5.94 -1.15
C LEU A 776 -64.65 -5.90 0.35
N THR A 777 -65.10 -6.88 1.12
CA THR A 777 -64.80 -6.95 2.57
C THR A 777 -63.36 -7.20 2.91
N THR A 778 -62.56 -7.70 1.95
CA THR A 778 -61.11 -7.87 2.09
C THR A 778 -60.37 -6.62 1.59
N LEU A 779 -60.85 -5.97 0.52
CA LEU A 779 -60.33 -4.70 0.05
C LEU A 779 -60.41 -3.61 1.13
N GLN A 780 -61.46 -3.60 1.96
CA GLN A 780 -61.62 -2.65 3.09
C GLN A 780 -60.59 -2.87 4.22
N LYS A 781 -59.80 -3.93 4.18
CA LYS A 781 -58.74 -4.27 5.16
C LYS A 781 -57.33 -3.99 4.64
N ALA A 782 -57.23 -3.12 3.64
CA ALA A 782 -55.97 -2.75 3.09
C ALA A 782 -55.04 -2.14 4.17
N CYS A 783 -53.74 -2.46 4.08
CA CYS A 783 -52.72 -1.91 4.96
C CYS A 783 -52.38 -0.48 4.52
N PRO A 784 -52.28 0.48 5.43
CA PRO A 784 -51.76 1.80 5.06
C PRO A 784 -50.32 1.70 4.55
N GLU A 785 -49.97 2.50 3.54
CA GLU A 785 -48.62 2.54 2.94
C GLU A 785 -47.50 2.72 3.99
N ALA A 786 -47.67 3.68 4.91
CA ALA A 786 -46.66 3.94 5.94
C ALA A 786 -46.36 2.71 6.82
N THR A 787 -47.41 1.92 7.15
CA THR A 787 -47.26 0.68 7.93
C THR A 787 -46.57 -0.42 7.09
N PHE A 788 -46.96 -0.53 5.83
CA PHE A 788 -46.38 -1.50 4.90
C PHE A 788 -44.90 -1.19 4.61
N ALA A 789 -44.56 0.06 4.34
CA ALA A 789 -43.22 0.52 4.07
C ALA A 789 -42.30 0.30 5.28
N ALA A 790 -42.77 0.57 6.50
CA ALA A 790 -42.01 0.32 7.71
C ALA A 790 -41.72 -1.18 7.93
N ASN A 791 -42.78 -2.00 7.85
CA ASN A 791 -42.64 -3.47 7.95
C ASN A 791 -43.90 -4.16 7.39
N PRO A 792 -43.79 -4.84 6.22
CA PRO A 792 -44.94 -5.54 5.62
C PRO A 792 -45.61 -6.56 6.55
N VAL A 793 -44.87 -7.20 7.46
CA VAL A 793 -45.41 -8.18 8.40
C VAL A 793 -46.41 -7.57 9.36
N SER A 794 -46.28 -6.28 9.68
CA SER A 794 -47.23 -5.53 10.54
C SER A 794 -48.63 -5.38 9.92
N CYS A 795 -48.77 -5.67 8.63
CA CYS A 795 -50.04 -5.68 7.91
C CYS A 795 -50.87 -6.96 8.15
N ARG A 796 -50.26 -8.06 8.63
CA ARG A 796 -50.97 -9.33 8.87
C ARG A 796 -52.12 -9.25 9.87
N PRO A 797 -51.96 -8.61 11.03
CA PRO A 797 -53.08 -8.48 11.99
C PRO A 797 -54.30 -7.72 11.46
N LEU A 798 -54.07 -6.81 10.50
CA LEU A 798 -55.13 -6.06 9.84
C LEU A 798 -55.96 -6.93 8.90
N GLY A 799 -55.46 -8.12 8.51
CA GLY A 799 -56.11 -9.03 7.59
C GLY A 799 -55.93 -8.63 6.11
N SER A 800 -54.93 -7.85 5.81
CA SER A 800 -54.55 -7.42 4.46
C SER A 800 -53.71 -8.45 3.71
N GLU A 801 -53.10 -9.44 4.37
CA GLU A 801 -52.41 -10.55 3.74
C GLU A 801 -53.45 -11.46 3.02
N VAL A 802 -53.30 -11.56 1.68
CA VAL A 802 -54.30 -12.22 0.82
C VAL A 802 -53.75 -13.42 0.05
N GLY A 803 -52.44 -13.65 0.16
CA GLY A 803 -51.82 -14.76 -0.55
C GLY A 803 -50.34 -14.88 -0.39
N SER A 804 -49.73 -15.73 -1.17
CA SER A 804 -48.29 -15.92 -1.21
C SER A 804 -47.79 -16.04 -2.66
N ALA A 805 -46.53 -15.66 -2.87
CA ALA A 805 -45.87 -15.82 -4.16
C ALA A 805 -44.49 -16.48 -4.02
N THR A 806 -44.06 -17.14 -5.10
CA THR A 806 -42.72 -17.73 -5.25
C THR A 806 -42.18 -17.39 -6.63
N VAL A 807 -40.89 -17.06 -6.68
CA VAL A 807 -40.17 -16.73 -7.91
C VAL A 807 -38.88 -17.53 -7.99
N VAL A 808 -38.66 -18.12 -9.16
CA VAL A 808 -37.35 -18.72 -9.51
C VAL A 808 -36.70 -17.84 -10.56
N THR A 809 -35.51 -17.39 -10.24
CA THR A 809 -34.64 -16.60 -11.12
C THR A 809 -33.30 -17.33 -11.27
N PRO A 810 -32.67 -17.32 -12.46
CA PRO A 810 -31.37 -17.96 -12.65
C PRO A 810 -30.23 -17.19 -12.00
N VAL A 811 -30.42 -15.92 -11.62
CA VAL A 811 -29.35 -15.06 -11.04
C VAL A 811 -29.13 -15.25 -9.54
N LEU A 812 -30.01 -15.99 -8.87
CA LEU A 812 -29.90 -16.31 -7.45
C LEU A 812 -29.90 -17.82 -7.21
N PRO A 813 -29.16 -18.34 -6.23
CA PRO A 813 -29.12 -19.78 -5.96
C PRO A 813 -30.44 -20.32 -5.39
N GLY A 814 -31.18 -19.49 -4.67
CA GLY A 814 -32.44 -19.86 -4.01
C GLY A 814 -33.69 -19.36 -4.71
N THR A 815 -34.83 -19.72 -4.13
CA THR A 815 -36.14 -19.24 -4.56
C THR A 815 -36.57 -18.04 -3.71
N LEU A 816 -36.98 -16.97 -4.35
CA LEU A 816 -37.63 -15.86 -3.64
C LEU A 816 -39.07 -16.26 -3.32
N SER A 817 -39.50 -16.03 -2.10
CA SER A 817 -40.86 -16.34 -1.64
C SER A 817 -41.37 -15.28 -0.67
N GLY A 818 -42.66 -15.12 -0.61
CA GLY A 818 -43.24 -14.21 0.36
C GLY A 818 -44.74 -14.01 0.22
N SER A 819 -45.24 -13.00 0.88
CA SER A 819 -46.68 -12.76 1.02
C SER A 819 -47.17 -11.67 0.06
N ALA A 820 -48.44 -11.79 -0.33
CA ALA A 820 -49.16 -10.78 -1.10
C ALA A 820 -50.12 -10.02 -0.18
N TYR A 821 -50.05 -8.70 -0.19
CA TYR A 821 -50.84 -7.81 0.65
C TYR A 821 -51.70 -6.88 -0.18
N LEU A 822 -52.85 -6.47 0.37
CA LEU A 822 -53.56 -5.31 -0.13
C LEU A 822 -53.07 -4.06 0.58
N VAL A 823 -52.58 -3.08 -0.16
CA VAL A 823 -51.96 -1.86 0.36
C VAL A 823 -52.69 -0.65 -0.22
N SER A 824 -52.96 0.34 0.63
CA SER A 824 -53.53 1.63 0.21
C SER A 824 -52.40 2.67 0.22
N HIS A 825 -52.11 3.20 -0.96
CA HIS A 825 -51.10 4.24 -1.19
C HIS A 825 -51.65 5.65 -1.12
N GLY A 826 -52.99 5.78 -0.98
CA GLY A 826 -53.68 7.06 -0.94
C GLY A 826 -54.03 7.61 -2.33
N GLY A 827 -55.25 8.11 -2.49
CA GLY A 827 -55.74 8.69 -3.74
C GLY A 827 -56.22 7.71 -4.81
N GLU A 828 -56.03 6.40 -4.64
CA GLU A 828 -56.56 5.35 -5.51
C GLU A 828 -57.98 4.93 -5.11
N SER A 829 -58.80 4.51 -6.11
CA SER A 829 -60.16 4.02 -5.87
C SER A 829 -60.21 2.63 -5.22
N PHE A 830 -59.15 1.84 -5.34
CA PHE A 830 -59.01 0.50 -4.80
C PHE A 830 -57.58 0.24 -4.39
N PRO A 831 -57.34 -0.51 -3.29
CA PRO A 831 -55.98 -0.83 -2.85
C PRO A 831 -55.25 -1.70 -3.85
N ASP A 832 -53.96 -1.51 -3.94
CA ASP A 832 -53.05 -2.27 -4.79
C ASP A 832 -52.71 -3.64 -4.19
N LEU A 833 -52.30 -4.56 -5.04
CA LEU A 833 -51.80 -5.87 -4.64
C LEU A 833 -50.28 -5.86 -4.64
N ASP A 834 -49.69 -5.68 -3.48
CA ASP A 834 -48.24 -5.68 -3.31
C ASP A 834 -47.73 -7.06 -2.92
N ILE A 835 -46.74 -7.53 -3.65
CA ILE A 835 -46.12 -8.84 -3.47
C ILE A 835 -44.70 -8.64 -2.97
N VAL A 836 -44.42 -9.06 -1.75
CA VAL A 836 -43.09 -9.02 -1.14
C VAL A 836 -42.42 -10.37 -1.37
N LEU A 837 -41.26 -10.36 -2.02
CA LEU A 837 -40.50 -11.55 -2.36
C LEU A 837 -39.12 -11.46 -1.69
N GLU A 838 -38.77 -12.42 -0.87
CA GLU A 838 -37.52 -12.45 -0.11
C GLU A 838 -36.82 -13.81 -0.27
N GLY A 839 -35.51 -13.79 -0.39
CA GLY A 839 -34.63 -14.96 -0.48
C GLY A 839 -33.18 -14.56 -0.72
N ASP A 840 -32.23 -15.34 -0.25
CA ASP A 840 -30.77 -15.10 -0.37
C ASP A 840 -30.35 -13.67 0.08
N GLY A 841 -31.07 -13.10 1.09
CA GLY A 841 -30.85 -11.74 1.57
C GLY A 841 -31.37 -10.63 0.65
N VAL A 842 -31.93 -10.98 -0.50
CA VAL A 842 -32.54 -10.04 -1.47
C VAL A 842 -34.02 -9.91 -1.21
N LYS A 843 -34.54 -8.67 -1.30
CA LYS A 843 -35.95 -8.33 -1.20
C LYS A 843 -36.40 -7.61 -2.46
N VAL A 844 -37.54 -8.03 -3.04
CA VAL A 844 -38.16 -7.36 -4.19
C VAL A 844 -39.67 -7.20 -3.91
N ILE A 845 -40.22 -6.02 -4.22
CA ILE A 845 -41.63 -5.68 -4.08
C ILE A 845 -42.22 -5.43 -5.47
N LEU A 846 -43.28 -6.13 -5.80
CA LEU A 846 -44.04 -5.94 -7.04
C LEU A 846 -45.42 -5.34 -6.71
N THR A 847 -45.73 -4.18 -7.26
CA THR A 847 -46.99 -3.48 -7.05
C THR A 847 -47.94 -3.73 -8.23
N GLY A 848 -49.10 -4.28 -7.96
CA GLY A 848 -50.16 -4.55 -8.90
C GLY A 848 -51.36 -3.65 -8.71
N ASN A 849 -51.46 -2.59 -9.52
CA ASN A 849 -52.52 -1.62 -9.45
C ASN A 849 -53.87 -2.27 -9.78
N THR A 850 -54.84 -2.19 -8.85
CA THR A 850 -56.15 -2.81 -8.95
C THR A 850 -57.21 -1.82 -9.46
N LYS A 851 -57.91 -2.22 -10.50
CA LYS A 851 -59.06 -1.46 -11.02
C LYS A 851 -60.32 -2.33 -11.13
N ILE A 852 -61.46 -1.84 -10.73
CA ILE A 852 -62.74 -2.55 -10.84
C ILE A 852 -63.70 -1.71 -11.70
N THR A 853 -64.04 -2.24 -12.88
CA THR A 853 -64.92 -1.54 -13.83
C THR A 853 -66.09 -2.48 -14.21
N LYS A 854 -67.35 -2.07 -13.99
CA LYS A 854 -68.53 -2.84 -14.26
C LYS A 854 -68.50 -4.26 -13.68
N GLY A 855 -67.93 -4.40 -12.47
CA GLY A 855 -67.81 -5.66 -11.73
C GLY A 855 -66.70 -6.61 -12.27
N VAL A 856 -65.86 -6.15 -13.13
CA VAL A 856 -64.67 -6.86 -13.60
C VAL A 856 -63.44 -6.28 -12.90
N THR A 857 -62.68 -7.10 -12.22
CA THR A 857 -61.41 -6.73 -11.61
C THR A 857 -60.27 -6.93 -12.62
N SER A 858 -59.44 -5.91 -12.79
CA SER A 858 -58.19 -6.02 -13.49
C SER A 858 -57.03 -5.62 -12.57
N SER A 859 -55.86 -6.19 -12.78
CA SER A 859 -54.64 -5.83 -12.06
C SER A 859 -53.53 -5.63 -13.05
N THR A 860 -52.74 -4.56 -12.86
CA THR A 860 -51.62 -4.19 -13.73
C THR A 860 -50.38 -4.08 -12.88
N PHE A 861 -49.43 -4.96 -13.10
CA PHE A 861 -48.04 -4.84 -12.66
C PHE A 861 -47.29 -4.08 -13.75
N ALA A 862 -47.13 -2.77 -13.61
CA ALA A 862 -46.61 -1.90 -14.67
C ALA A 862 -45.10 -1.78 -14.70
N ALA A 863 -44.44 -1.93 -13.54
CA ALA A 863 -43.01 -1.69 -13.36
C ALA A 863 -42.32 -2.94 -12.78
N ILE A 864 -42.29 -4.03 -13.57
CA ILE A 864 -41.54 -5.23 -13.20
C ILE A 864 -40.07 -4.94 -13.52
N PRO A 865 -39.12 -5.13 -12.57
CA PRO A 865 -37.67 -4.95 -12.81
C PRO A 865 -37.17 -5.81 -13.98
N ASP A 866 -36.13 -5.32 -14.67
CA ASP A 866 -35.49 -6.05 -15.78
C ASP A 866 -34.62 -7.20 -15.24
N VAL A 867 -35.26 -8.23 -14.71
CA VAL A 867 -34.66 -9.41 -14.09
C VAL A 867 -35.17 -10.66 -14.77
N PRO A 868 -34.32 -11.63 -15.14
CA PRO A 868 -34.75 -12.90 -15.70
C PRO A 868 -35.54 -13.70 -14.66
N VAL A 869 -36.77 -14.11 -15.03
CA VAL A 869 -37.65 -14.93 -14.19
C VAL A 869 -38.06 -16.18 -14.98
N THR A 870 -37.66 -17.36 -14.51
CA THR A 870 -38.01 -18.62 -15.15
C THR A 870 -39.37 -19.11 -14.69
N SER A 871 -39.77 -18.83 -13.46
CA SER A 871 -41.08 -19.21 -12.91
C SER A 871 -41.55 -18.22 -11.87
N PHE A 872 -42.83 -17.81 -12.00
CA PHE A 872 -43.53 -17.01 -10.98
C PHE A 872 -44.84 -17.73 -10.66
N VAL A 873 -45.12 -17.99 -9.40
CA VAL A 873 -46.34 -18.59 -8.91
C VAL A 873 -46.96 -17.69 -7.86
N LEU A 874 -48.18 -17.19 -8.12
CA LEU A 874 -49.00 -16.47 -7.14
C LEU A 874 -50.14 -17.38 -6.69
N ASN A 875 -50.31 -17.55 -5.41
CA ASN A 875 -51.36 -18.33 -4.79
C ASN A 875 -52.23 -17.44 -3.91
N LEU A 876 -53.46 -17.21 -4.34
CA LEU A 876 -54.52 -16.52 -3.57
C LEU A 876 -55.47 -17.58 -3.00
N PRO A 877 -55.39 -17.94 -1.71
CA PRO A 877 -56.15 -19.04 -1.11
C PRO A 877 -57.59 -18.68 -0.80
N VAL A 878 -58.40 -19.68 -0.54
CA VAL A 878 -59.69 -19.49 0.15
C VAL A 878 -59.46 -19.22 1.62
N GLY A 879 -60.33 -18.44 2.25
CA GLY A 879 -60.24 -18.17 3.66
C GLY A 879 -60.94 -16.87 4.07
N PRO A 880 -60.93 -16.49 5.36
CA PRO A 880 -61.51 -15.26 5.85
C PRO A 880 -60.96 -13.99 5.16
N HIS A 881 -59.69 -14.07 4.71
CA HIS A 881 -58.95 -12.98 4.04
C HIS A 881 -58.74 -13.23 2.54
N SER A 882 -59.59 -14.12 1.95
CA SER A 882 -59.53 -14.36 0.51
C SER A 882 -59.69 -13.08 -0.32
N ALA A 883 -58.77 -12.84 -1.27
CA ALA A 883 -58.82 -11.67 -2.17
C ALA A 883 -60.04 -11.69 -3.09
N LEU A 884 -60.54 -12.86 -3.44
CA LEU A 884 -61.55 -13.06 -4.45
C LEU A 884 -62.81 -13.67 -3.87
N THR A 885 -63.93 -13.41 -4.53
CA THR A 885 -65.18 -14.10 -4.27
C THR A 885 -65.71 -14.80 -5.54
N ALA A 886 -66.69 -15.70 -5.37
CA ALA A 886 -67.25 -16.36 -6.52
C ALA A 886 -68.73 -15.90 -6.69
N ILE A 887 -69.06 -15.53 -7.93
CA ILE A 887 -70.45 -15.23 -8.32
C ILE A 887 -70.96 -16.38 -9.20
N GLY A 888 -71.82 -17.21 -8.61
CA GLY A 888 -72.38 -18.38 -9.32
C GLY A 888 -71.43 -19.58 -9.34
N GLY A 889 -71.80 -20.61 -10.06
CA GLY A 889 -71.00 -21.85 -10.20
C GLY A 889 -69.88 -21.73 -11.17
N LEU A 890 -68.61 -21.83 -10.70
CA LEU A 890 -67.41 -21.71 -11.50
C LEU A 890 -67.25 -22.81 -12.53
N CYS A 891 -67.92 -23.96 -12.36
CA CYS A 891 -67.88 -25.11 -13.29
C CYS A 891 -68.94 -25.04 -14.40
N LEU A 892 -69.82 -24.01 -14.40
CA LEU A 892 -70.92 -23.99 -15.34
C LEU A 892 -70.57 -23.54 -16.76
N LYS A 893 -69.58 -22.68 -16.88
CA LYS A 893 -69.08 -22.16 -18.15
C LYS A 893 -67.55 -22.10 -18.08
N PRO A 894 -66.82 -22.22 -19.25
CA PRO A 894 -65.40 -21.95 -19.27
C PRO A 894 -65.10 -20.51 -18.79
N LEU A 895 -64.19 -20.39 -17.84
CA LEU A 895 -63.67 -19.12 -17.38
C LEU A 895 -62.47 -18.72 -18.19
N GLN A 896 -62.42 -17.49 -18.64
CA GLN A 896 -61.31 -16.93 -19.44
C GLN A 896 -60.72 -15.76 -18.67
N MET A 897 -59.40 -15.66 -18.74
CA MET A 897 -58.64 -14.60 -18.12
C MET A 897 -57.77 -13.92 -19.22
N PRO A 898 -58.30 -12.83 -19.80
CA PRO A 898 -57.50 -12.04 -20.73
C PRO A 898 -56.22 -11.55 -20.06
N THR A 899 -55.09 -11.66 -20.77
CA THR A 899 -53.79 -11.33 -20.24
C THR A 899 -52.98 -10.63 -21.34
N THR A 900 -52.34 -9.50 -20.97
CA THR A 900 -51.34 -8.85 -21.82
C THR A 900 -50.02 -8.84 -21.06
N ILE A 901 -48.98 -9.37 -21.66
CA ILE A 901 -47.62 -9.42 -21.10
C ILE A 901 -46.72 -8.62 -22.04
N THR A 902 -46.04 -7.63 -21.51
CA THR A 902 -45.11 -6.78 -22.26
C THR A 902 -43.68 -7.06 -21.79
N ALA A 903 -42.78 -7.24 -22.73
CA ALA A 903 -41.35 -7.41 -22.45
C ALA A 903 -40.65 -6.08 -22.27
N GLN A 904 -39.48 -6.10 -21.63
CA GLN A 904 -38.55 -4.96 -21.58
C GLN A 904 -38.08 -4.53 -23.00
N SER A 905 -37.98 -5.47 -23.94
CA SER A 905 -37.70 -5.22 -25.37
C SER A 905 -38.86 -4.54 -26.13
N GLY A 906 -40.03 -4.36 -25.51
CA GLY A 906 -41.23 -3.83 -26.14
C GLY A 906 -42.12 -4.87 -26.82
N ALA A 907 -41.73 -6.14 -26.89
CA ALA A 907 -42.57 -7.21 -27.41
C ALA A 907 -43.83 -7.42 -26.57
N VAL A 908 -44.97 -7.68 -27.20
CA VAL A 908 -46.26 -7.81 -26.50
C VAL A 908 -46.91 -9.16 -26.87
N VAL A 909 -47.29 -9.92 -25.86
CA VAL A 909 -48.11 -11.14 -25.98
C VAL A 909 -49.46 -10.90 -25.39
N LYS A 910 -50.51 -11.00 -26.22
CA LYS A 910 -51.94 -10.95 -25.79
C LYS A 910 -52.52 -12.34 -25.92
N GLN A 911 -53.11 -12.81 -24.80
CA GLN A 911 -53.73 -14.13 -24.77
C GLN A 911 -54.99 -14.16 -23.89
N SER A 912 -55.87 -15.10 -24.06
CA SER A 912 -56.96 -15.36 -23.19
C SER A 912 -56.84 -16.77 -22.62
N THR A 913 -56.39 -16.83 -21.35
CA THR A 913 -56.10 -18.11 -20.71
C THR A 913 -57.33 -18.71 -20.06
N ARG A 914 -57.60 -19.99 -20.40
CA ARG A 914 -58.67 -20.71 -19.73
C ARG A 914 -58.28 -21.11 -18.31
N ILE A 915 -59.08 -20.68 -17.33
CA ILE A 915 -58.86 -21.06 -15.93
C ILE A 915 -59.25 -22.53 -15.75
N SER A 916 -58.30 -23.32 -15.23
CA SER A 916 -58.57 -24.72 -14.84
C SER A 916 -59.35 -24.78 -13.54
N VAL A 917 -60.57 -25.28 -13.56
CA VAL A 917 -61.44 -25.37 -12.37
C VAL A 917 -61.38 -26.78 -11.80
N SER A 918 -60.84 -26.92 -10.59
CA SER A 918 -60.82 -28.18 -9.83
C SER A 918 -62.03 -28.33 -8.93
N SER A 919 -62.26 -29.51 -8.39
CA SER A 919 -63.34 -29.81 -7.40
C SER A 919 -64.79 -29.48 -7.91
N CYS A 920 -64.99 -29.49 -9.19
CA CYS A 920 -66.38 -29.49 -9.76
C CYS A 920 -67.11 -30.67 -9.20
N GLY A 921 -68.27 -30.42 -8.57
CA GLY A 921 -69.11 -31.39 -7.83
C GLY A 921 -69.55 -32.56 -8.65
N VAL A 922 -69.39 -32.58 -10.00
CA VAL A 922 -69.65 -33.69 -10.91
C VAL A 922 -68.55 -33.88 -11.92
N ARG A 923 -68.21 -35.15 -12.15
CA ARG A 923 -67.23 -35.54 -13.16
C ARG A 923 -67.73 -36.72 -14.01
N ILE A 924 -67.63 -36.62 -15.33
CA ILE A 924 -67.90 -37.74 -16.25
C ILE A 924 -66.64 -38.62 -16.26
N LEU A 925 -66.79 -39.88 -15.80
CA LEU A 925 -65.67 -40.82 -15.75
C LEU A 925 -65.48 -41.54 -17.09
N SER A 926 -66.59 -41.97 -17.73
CA SER A 926 -66.54 -42.61 -19.03
C SER A 926 -67.88 -42.53 -19.71
N HIS A 927 -67.89 -42.64 -21.00
CA HIS A 927 -69.09 -42.81 -21.79
C HIS A 927 -68.82 -43.82 -22.93
N ARG A 928 -69.83 -44.60 -23.28
CA ARG A 928 -69.83 -45.43 -24.47
C ARG A 928 -71.19 -45.51 -25.06
N VAL A 929 -71.27 -45.67 -26.35
CA VAL A 929 -72.52 -45.86 -27.11
C VAL A 929 -72.59 -47.33 -27.58
N VAL A 930 -73.75 -47.97 -27.30
CA VAL A 930 -74.01 -49.35 -27.73
C VAL A 930 -75.40 -49.28 -28.46
N GLY A 931 -75.28 -49.44 -29.78
CA GLY A 931 -76.43 -49.24 -30.65
C GLY A 931 -77.04 -47.84 -30.50
N HIS A 932 -78.30 -47.76 -30.04
CA HIS A 932 -79.09 -46.54 -29.82
C HIS A 932 -79.04 -46.07 -28.33
N LYS A 933 -78.15 -46.72 -27.51
CA LYS A 933 -78.12 -46.43 -26.07
C LYS A 933 -76.79 -45.78 -25.71
N LEU A 934 -76.81 -44.69 -24.95
CA LEU A 934 -75.69 -44.08 -24.28
C LEU A 934 -75.53 -44.64 -22.87
N ILE A 935 -74.40 -45.19 -22.55
CA ILE A 935 -74.00 -45.54 -21.17
C ILE A 935 -72.97 -44.55 -20.73
N ILE A 936 -73.25 -43.80 -19.68
CA ILE A 936 -72.35 -42.74 -19.12
C ILE A 936 -72.17 -42.93 -17.62
N LYS A 937 -70.95 -42.99 -17.14
CA LYS A 937 -70.61 -43.08 -15.75
C LYS A 937 -70.22 -41.68 -15.25
N VAL A 938 -70.93 -41.26 -14.20
CA VAL A 938 -70.71 -39.91 -13.59
C VAL A 938 -70.36 -40.11 -12.15
N ARG A 939 -69.33 -39.43 -11.65
CA ARG A 939 -68.98 -39.37 -10.22
C ARG A 939 -69.40 -38.03 -9.65
N THR A 940 -70.04 -38.02 -8.50
CA THR A 940 -70.28 -36.83 -7.70
C THR A 940 -69.35 -36.78 -6.50
N LEU A 941 -69.01 -35.55 -6.05
CA LEU A 941 -68.08 -35.33 -4.92
C LEU A 941 -68.89 -35.13 -3.61
N GLY A 942 -70.22 -35.11 -3.64
CA GLY A 942 -71.05 -34.96 -2.46
C GLY A 942 -72.54 -35.35 -2.73
N ALA A 943 -73.38 -35.12 -1.66
CA ALA A 943 -74.86 -35.26 -1.76
C ALA A 943 -75.44 -34.13 -2.63
N GLY A 944 -76.46 -34.45 -3.47
CA GLY A 944 -77.04 -33.48 -4.38
C GLY A 944 -77.91 -34.11 -5.47
N LEU A 945 -78.43 -33.29 -6.36
CA LEU A 945 -79.18 -33.68 -7.52
C LEU A 945 -78.38 -33.68 -8.83
N ILE A 946 -78.23 -34.80 -9.50
CA ILE A 946 -77.61 -34.88 -10.80
C ILE A 946 -78.72 -34.72 -11.85
N LYS A 947 -78.56 -33.79 -12.81
CA LYS A 947 -79.44 -33.66 -13.99
C LYS A 947 -78.69 -33.83 -15.27
N LEU A 948 -78.95 -34.80 -16.09
CA LEU A 948 -78.38 -35.10 -17.33
C LEU A 948 -79.26 -34.67 -18.49
N LYS A 949 -78.71 -33.91 -19.46
CA LYS A 949 -79.47 -33.40 -20.64
C LYS A 949 -78.53 -33.50 -21.90
N GLY A 950 -79.09 -33.84 -23.01
CA GLY A 950 -78.46 -33.80 -24.31
C GLY A 950 -79.53 -33.77 -25.43
N THR A 951 -79.26 -33.06 -26.56
CA THR A 951 -80.19 -32.96 -27.66
C THR A 951 -80.48 -34.35 -28.27
N GLY A 952 -81.75 -34.84 -28.26
CA GLY A 952 -82.07 -36.18 -28.73
C GLY A 952 -81.91 -37.30 -27.69
N LEU A 953 -81.65 -36.93 -26.43
CA LEU A 953 -81.65 -37.80 -25.26
C LEU A 953 -82.71 -37.39 -24.31
N PRO A 954 -83.34 -38.32 -23.51
CA PRO A 954 -84.24 -37.93 -22.43
C PRO A 954 -83.50 -37.15 -21.32
N THR A 955 -84.17 -36.18 -20.76
CA THR A 955 -83.60 -35.46 -19.54
C THR A 955 -83.86 -36.37 -18.31
N VAL A 956 -82.79 -36.76 -17.59
CA VAL A 956 -82.86 -37.65 -16.44
C VAL A 956 -82.29 -36.99 -15.25
N SER A 957 -82.93 -37.15 -14.09
CA SER A 957 -82.41 -36.59 -12.78
C SER A 957 -82.26 -37.76 -11.81
N ARG A 958 -81.24 -37.68 -10.92
CA ARG A 958 -81.01 -38.65 -9.84
C ARG A 958 -80.49 -37.96 -8.63
N ARG A 959 -81.01 -38.14 -7.47
CA ARG A 959 -80.55 -37.68 -6.15
C ARG A 959 -79.51 -38.70 -5.63
N VAL A 960 -78.46 -38.14 -4.99
CA VAL A 960 -77.42 -38.93 -4.33
C VAL A 960 -77.25 -38.36 -2.89
N SER A 961 -77.10 -39.25 -1.89
CA SER A 961 -77.00 -38.87 -0.46
C SER A 961 -75.54 -38.66 -0.02
N LYS A 962 -74.58 -39.11 -0.78
CA LYS A 962 -73.09 -39.02 -0.57
C LYS A 962 -72.34 -38.99 -1.86
N SER A 963 -71.07 -38.78 -1.82
CA SER A 963 -70.18 -38.98 -3.00
C SER A 963 -70.41 -40.38 -3.60
N SER A 964 -70.79 -40.43 -4.87
CA SER A 964 -71.28 -41.68 -5.51
C SER A 964 -70.87 -41.72 -7.01
N THR A 965 -70.64 -42.91 -7.53
CA THR A 965 -70.56 -43.16 -8.97
C THR A 965 -71.90 -43.68 -9.46
N VAL A 966 -72.49 -42.95 -10.36
CA VAL A 966 -73.78 -43.29 -10.96
C VAL A 966 -73.63 -43.60 -12.44
N THR A 967 -74.27 -44.70 -12.86
CA THR A 967 -74.30 -45.05 -14.29
C THR A 967 -75.65 -44.72 -14.84
N PHE A 968 -75.75 -43.90 -15.87
CA PHE A 968 -76.94 -43.61 -16.60
C PHE A 968 -76.96 -44.47 -17.92
N LYS A 969 -78.01 -45.10 -18.19
CA LYS A 969 -78.28 -45.82 -19.46
C LYS A 969 -79.41 -45.10 -20.18
N LEU A 970 -79.13 -44.39 -21.26
CA LEU A 970 -80.12 -43.57 -21.97
C LEU A 970 -80.29 -44.02 -23.41
N SER A 971 -81.56 -44.27 -23.81
CA SER A 971 -81.91 -44.50 -25.23
C SER A 971 -82.20 -43.18 -25.93
N LEU A 972 -81.90 -43.12 -27.22
CA LEU A 972 -82.35 -41.96 -28.01
C LEU A 972 -83.79 -41.76 -27.97
N THR A 973 -84.28 -40.52 -27.88
CA THR A 973 -85.71 -40.18 -28.08
C THR A 973 -86.13 -40.34 -29.51
N ARG A 974 -87.50 -40.33 -29.80
CA ARG A 974 -88.03 -40.34 -31.17
C ARG A 974 -87.35 -39.29 -32.06
N GLY A 975 -87.07 -38.09 -31.55
CA GLY A 975 -86.36 -37.02 -32.24
C GLY A 975 -84.88 -37.36 -32.49
N GLY A 976 -84.21 -37.98 -31.45
CA GLY A 976 -82.84 -38.47 -31.58
C GLY A 976 -82.68 -39.57 -32.59
N LEU A 977 -83.64 -40.49 -32.65
CA LEU A 977 -83.67 -41.55 -33.67
C LEU A 977 -83.83 -40.95 -35.08
N LYS A 978 -84.75 -40.02 -35.28
CA LYS A 978 -84.88 -39.27 -36.53
C LYS A 978 -83.62 -38.54 -36.92
N ALA A 979 -82.96 -37.88 -35.98
CA ALA A 979 -81.67 -37.21 -36.21
C ALA A 979 -80.53 -38.22 -36.62
N LEU A 980 -80.49 -39.39 -35.94
CA LEU A 980 -79.53 -40.44 -36.29
C LEU A 980 -79.82 -41.02 -37.70
N SER A 981 -81.13 -41.29 -38.05
CA SER A 981 -81.48 -41.73 -39.39
C SER A 981 -81.14 -40.70 -40.45
N LYS A 982 -81.41 -39.42 -40.19
CA LYS A 982 -80.98 -38.30 -41.09
C LYS A 982 -79.43 -38.21 -41.26
N ALA A 983 -78.69 -38.42 -40.18
CA ALA A 983 -77.24 -38.42 -40.22
C ALA A 983 -76.67 -39.64 -41.01
N ARG A 984 -77.32 -40.80 -40.74
CA ARG A 984 -77.00 -42.03 -41.51
C ARG A 984 -77.24 -41.90 -43.01
N ARG A 985 -78.32 -41.31 -43.44
CA ARG A 985 -78.66 -41.03 -44.86
C ARG A 985 -77.63 -40.06 -45.50
N LYS A 986 -77.06 -39.16 -44.70
CA LYS A 986 -75.99 -38.18 -45.12
C LYS A 986 -74.55 -38.69 -44.89
N HIS A 987 -74.39 -39.95 -44.60
CA HIS A 987 -73.07 -40.56 -44.27
C HIS A 987 -72.26 -39.86 -43.19
N ARG A 988 -73.00 -39.22 -42.22
CA ARG A 988 -72.44 -38.50 -41.11
C ARG A 988 -72.68 -39.19 -39.77
N LYS A 989 -71.76 -38.97 -38.78
CA LYS A 989 -71.92 -39.44 -37.39
C LYS A 989 -72.81 -38.45 -36.63
N LEU A 990 -73.77 -38.94 -35.85
CA LEU A 990 -74.51 -38.06 -34.97
C LEU A 990 -73.75 -37.73 -33.69
N LYS A 991 -73.34 -36.49 -33.54
CA LYS A 991 -72.64 -35.98 -32.34
C LYS A 991 -73.71 -35.31 -31.45
N ILE A 992 -73.76 -35.70 -30.17
CA ILE A 992 -74.61 -35.13 -29.17
C ILE A 992 -73.75 -34.59 -28.04
N ASN A 993 -73.88 -33.32 -27.71
CA ASN A 993 -73.24 -32.74 -26.52
C ASN A 993 -74.14 -33.07 -25.30
N VAL A 994 -73.61 -33.88 -24.39
CA VAL A 994 -74.24 -34.31 -23.17
C VAL A 994 -73.74 -33.48 -22.03
N ARG A 995 -74.65 -32.77 -21.36
CA ARG A 995 -74.34 -31.98 -20.19
C ARG A 995 -74.90 -32.65 -18.92
N VAL A 996 -74.11 -32.83 -17.93
CA VAL A 996 -74.41 -33.34 -16.60
C VAL A 996 -74.32 -32.18 -15.63
N ALA A 997 -75.37 -31.67 -15.10
CA ALA A 997 -75.47 -30.66 -14.07
C ALA A 997 -75.62 -31.31 -12.69
N PHE A 998 -74.96 -30.76 -11.67
CA PHE A 998 -75.06 -31.21 -10.30
C PHE A 998 -75.43 -30.03 -9.39
N THR A 999 -76.50 -30.18 -8.60
CA THR A 999 -76.92 -29.22 -7.63
C THR A 999 -76.63 -29.81 -6.24
N PRO A 1000 -75.75 -29.27 -5.42
CA PRO A 1000 -75.47 -29.76 -4.08
C PRO A 1000 -76.65 -29.64 -3.15
N LYS A 1001 -76.77 -30.59 -2.21
CA LYS A 1001 -77.80 -30.57 -1.15
C LYS A 1001 -77.51 -29.46 -0.10
N GLN A 1002 -76.21 -29.15 0.13
CA GLN A 1002 -75.79 -28.22 1.15
C GLN A 1002 -76.04 -26.76 0.73
N LYS A 1003 -76.79 -25.98 1.61
CA LYS A 1003 -77.02 -24.55 1.39
C LYS A 1003 -75.71 -23.76 1.27
N GLY A 1004 -75.67 -22.84 0.30
CA GLY A 1004 -74.44 -21.99 0.07
C GLY A 1004 -73.39 -22.57 -0.89
N GLN A 1005 -73.51 -23.83 -1.29
CA GLN A 1005 -72.67 -24.37 -2.35
C GLN A 1005 -73.27 -24.10 -3.74
N PHE A 1006 -72.41 -23.73 -4.71
CA PHE A 1006 -72.82 -23.48 -6.07
C PHE A 1006 -72.94 -24.80 -6.85
N GLY A 1007 -73.90 -24.89 -7.75
CA GLY A 1007 -74.05 -25.99 -8.68
C GLY A 1007 -72.87 -26.13 -9.63
N SER A 1008 -72.63 -27.30 -10.15
CA SER A 1008 -71.52 -27.60 -11.12
C SER A 1008 -72.09 -28.36 -12.31
N ALA A 1009 -71.37 -28.34 -13.39
CA ALA A 1009 -71.69 -29.16 -14.61
C ALA A 1009 -70.40 -29.72 -15.25
N ALA A 1010 -70.62 -30.87 -15.85
CA ALA A 1010 -69.62 -31.49 -16.77
C ALA A 1010 -70.28 -31.76 -18.11
N ALA A 1011 -69.56 -31.67 -19.20
CA ALA A 1011 -70.09 -31.95 -20.52
C ALA A 1011 -69.15 -32.87 -21.33
N THR A 1012 -69.72 -33.65 -22.19
CA THR A 1012 -68.93 -34.48 -23.14
C THR A 1012 -69.70 -34.61 -24.42
N THR A 1013 -68.92 -34.76 -25.53
CA THR A 1013 -69.57 -35.06 -26.83
C THR A 1013 -69.55 -36.56 -27.08
N VAL A 1014 -70.71 -37.13 -27.24
CA VAL A 1014 -70.95 -38.54 -27.54
C VAL A 1014 -71.18 -38.69 -29.04
N THR A 1015 -70.64 -39.70 -29.63
CA THR A 1015 -70.80 -39.98 -31.08
C THR A 1015 -71.46 -41.29 -31.25
N PHE A 1016 -72.70 -41.23 -31.86
CA PHE A 1016 -73.41 -42.40 -32.32
C PHE A 1016 -72.93 -42.74 -33.71
N LYS A 1017 -72.30 -43.94 -33.78
CA LYS A 1017 -71.75 -44.45 -35.06
C LYS A 1017 -72.90 -44.87 -35.99
N ARG A 1018 -72.59 -45.14 -37.21
CA ARG A 1018 -73.57 -45.69 -38.22
C ARG A 1018 -74.38 -46.85 -37.68
#